data_02455190b366becbcc842f21b4bcac08
#
_entry.id   02455190b366becbcc842f21b4bcac08
#
_cell.length_a   1.000
_cell.length_b   1.000
_cell.length_c   1.000
_cell.angle_alpha   90.00
_cell.angle_beta   90.00
_cell.angle_gamma   90.00
#
_symmetry.space_group_name_H-M   'P 1'
#
loop_
_entity.id
_entity.type
_entity.pdbx_description
1 polymer ?
#
loop_
_entity_poly.entity_id
_entity_poly.type
_entity_poly.pdbx_seq_one_letter_code
_entity_poly.pdbx_strand_id
1 'polypeptide(L)'
;MSTMTAIDFATLRDEMVRRQIAARGVRDRRVLEAMRTVPREVFVPERLAEFAYDDTPLPIGEEQTISQPYVVALMLEGLELQPGDKVLEIGAGSGYAAAVLSRTAGEVWAIERHESLARQARARMERLGYTNVHIMHGDGTLGWPEHAPYDAVVVAAGGPEVPQALLDQLAAGGRLVIPIGPDPRTQSLVRVRHRADGTYVREDLGAVRFVPLIGAQGWREEGGAYMAPPQAPVVGVGGPPGEAVTEDPAAMARTAEIERAAQAAVGVGPVSEALLPAGLPPEVVLTHPRTASPPAQVASLIREEAEPFDELETAELGALLERIGDSRVALIGEATHGTSEFYRFRARLTRELILRKGFNVVAVEADWPDAAQIDRYVRGGETQPAEGPVFSRFPTWMWRNREVRDFVHWLRDHNADVAEPERKVSFHGLDLYSLYTSIASVLRYLDKVDPETARVARLRYGCLTPWERDPALYGRAALTRRFALCEAEVLSNLRAMLDRRLEYAARDGESFLDAVQNARVVANAERYYRAMYYGSAESWNLRDRHMFDTLRTVIGFRGPEAKAVVWEHNSHIGNAAATEMGARGELNVGQLARDEFADDAYLIGFGTDHGTVAAATDWDGDMEIKRVRPSHPESYERLCHLSGVPAFLLHLREPRRPEVREELEVPRLERAIGVIYRPETELLSHYFQAVLPWQFDEYVWFDETRAVTPLATQEVSGFPETYPFGL
;
A
#
# COMPACT_ATOMS: atom_id res chain seq x y z
N MET A 1 5.57 27.41 31.78
CA MET A 1 6.55 26.31 31.65
C MET A 1 5.71 25.03 31.64
N SER A 2 5.38 24.55 30.45
CA SER A 2 4.66 23.28 30.29
C SER A 2 5.69 22.18 30.52
N THR A 3 5.47 21.31 31.50
CA THR A 3 6.27 20.11 31.72
C THR A 3 6.07 19.19 30.50
N MET A 4 7.09 19.10 29.63
CA MET A 4 7.17 18.03 28.65
C MET A 4 7.07 16.71 29.44
N THR A 5 6.04 15.95 29.21
CA THR A 5 5.89 14.60 29.76
C THR A 5 7.03 13.77 29.14
N ALA A 6 7.89 13.19 29.98
CA ALA A 6 8.96 12.32 29.50
C ALA A 6 8.33 11.11 28.79
N ILE A 7 8.84 10.76 27.59
CA ILE A 7 8.37 9.61 26.82
C ILE A 7 8.61 8.34 27.64
N ASP A 8 7.57 7.55 27.84
CA ASP A 8 7.67 6.25 28.53
C ASP A 8 8.03 5.14 27.52
N PHE A 9 9.32 5.07 27.20
CA PHE A 9 9.85 4.04 26.28
C PHE A 9 9.61 2.60 26.76
N ALA A 10 9.40 2.37 28.06
CA ALA A 10 9.13 1.03 28.57
C ALA A 10 7.72 0.57 28.17
N THR A 11 6.73 1.44 28.28
CA THR A 11 5.35 1.18 27.81
C THR A 11 5.33 0.99 26.30
N LEU A 12 5.95 1.86 25.51
CA LEU A 12 6.01 1.75 24.05
C LEU A 12 6.65 0.42 23.60
N ARG A 13 7.72 -0.01 24.28
CA ARG A 13 8.40 -1.28 24.01
C ARG A 13 7.50 -2.49 24.28
N ASP A 14 6.76 -2.49 25.37
CA ASP A 14 5.82 -3.59 25.68
C ASP A 14 4.66 -3.62 24.68
N GLU A 15 4.15 -2.46 24.28
CA GLU A 15 3.12 -2.36 23.23
C GLU A 15 3.62 -2.85 21.88
N MET A 16 4.82 -2.47 21.43
CA MET A 16 5.46 -2.99 20.23
C MET A 16 5.48 -4.52 20.26
N VAL A 17 6.01 -5.11 21.36
CA VAL A 17 6.09 -6.57 21.44
C VAL A 17 4.73 -7.24 21.45
N ARG A 18 3.75 -6.68 22.16
CA ARG A 18 2.43 -7.25 22.29
C ARG A 18 1.60 -7.11 21.00
N ARG A 19 1.53 -5.88 20.44
CA ARG A 19 0.63 -5.55 19.32
C ARG A 19 1.27 -5.79 17.95
N GLN A 20 2.55 -5.46 17.79
CA GLN A 20 3.21 -5.49 16.48
C GLN A 20 3.99 -6.78 16.23
N ILE A 21 4.39 -7.52 17.28
CA ILE A 21 5.21 -8.73 17.15
C ILE A 21 4.42 -9.99 17.54
N ALA A 22 3.97 -10.10 18.80
CA ALA A 22 3.27 -11.28 19.28
C ALA A 22 1.89 -11.45 18.62
N ALA A 23 1.14 -10.34 18.43
CA ALA A 23 -0.16 -10.38 17.75
C ALA A 23 -0.02 -10.83 16.29
N ARG A 24 1.11 -10.58 15.65
CA ARG A 24 1.43 -11.05 14.29
C ARG A 24 2.03 -12.45 14.25
N GLY A 25 2.01 -13.18 15.41
CA GLY A 25 2.24 -14.62 15.56
C GLY A 25 3.67 -15.04 15.77
N VAL A 26 4.61 -14.16 16.09
CA VAL A 26 5.88 -14.55 16.72
C VAL A 26 5.54 -15.10 18.09
N ARG A 27 5.99 -16.34 18.40
CA ARG A 27 5.59 -17.10 19.60
C ARG A 27 6.76 -17.53 20.46
N ASP A 28 8.00 -17.44 19.96
CA ASP A 28 9.15 -17.78 20.79
C ASP A 28 9.24 -16.80 21.96
N ARG A 29 8.98 -17.34 23.17
CA ARG A 29 8.96 -16.55 24.41
C ARG A 29 10.28 -15.87 24.69
N ARG A 30 11.40 -16.47 24.27
CA ARG A 30 12.76 -15.91 24.50
C ARG A 30 12.98 -14.72 23.58
N VAL A 31 12.58 -14.83 22.33
CA VAL A 31 12.61 -13.70 21.38
C VAL A 31 11.74 -12.55 21.89
N LEU A 32 10.49 -12.83 22.26
CA LEU A 32 9.57 -11.80 22.77
C LEU A 32 10.11 -11.14 24.04
N GLU A 33 10.70 -11.90 24.97
CA GLU A 33 11.26 -11.35 26.20
C GLU A 33 12.55 -10.55 25.93
N ALA A 34 13.40 -11.00 25.02
CA ALA A 34 14.57 -10.26 24.58
C ALA A 34 14.18 -8.91 23.97
N MET A 35 13.18 -8.89 23.11
CA MET A 35 12.63 -7.66 22.49
C MET A 35 12.02 -6.70 23.52
N ARG A 36 11.43 -7.21 24.63
CA ARG A 36 10.96 -6.37 25.77
C ARG A 36 12.08 -5.76 26.59
N THR A 37 13.24 -6.42 26.63
CA THR A 37 14.34 -6.03 27.50
C THR A 37 15.31 -5.08 26.83
N VAL A 38 15.54 -5.21 25.51
CA VAL A 38 16.51 -4.41 24.76
C VAL A 38 15.91 -3.05 24.39
N PRO A 39 16.50 -1.93 24.88
CA PRO A 39 15.98 -0.58 24.62
C PRO A 39 16.31 -0.13 23.20
N ARG A 40 15.39 -0.32 22.27
CA ARG A 40 15.60 -0.04 20.84
C ARG A 40 15.92 1.44 20.57
N GLU A 41 15.36 2.36 21.37
CA GLU A 41 15.57 3.81 21.28
C GLU A 41 17.04 4.23 21.36
N VAL A 42 17.89 3.44 22.00
CA VAL A 42 19.33 3.74 22.09
C VAL A 42 20.14 3.26 20.87
N PHE A 43 19.49 2.55 19.93
CA PHE A 43 20.10 2.03 18.71
C PHE A 43 19.77 2.84 17.46
N VAL A 44 18.99 3.91 17.61
CA VAL A 44 18.67 4.88 16.57
C VAL A 44 19.31 6.23 16.90
N PRO A 45 19.46 7.15 15.93
CA PRO A 45 19.83 8.53 16.21
C PRO A 45 18.88 9.17 17.23
N GLU A 46 19.39 10.00 18.14
CA GLU A 46 18.61 10.61 19.23
C GLU A 46 17.33 11.31 18.74
N ARG A 47 17.38 11.98 17.57
CA ARG A 47 16.23 12.63 16.95
C ARG A 47 15.13 11.66 16.47
N LEU A 48 15.42 10.36 16.42
CA LEU A 48 14.49 9.30 16.01
C LEU A 48 14.12 8.37 17.17
N ALA A 49 14.55 8.68 18.39
CA ALA A 49 14.32 7.82 19.56
C ALA A 49 12.82 7.61 19.86
N GLU A 50 12.00 8.62 19.63
CA GLU A 50 10.54 8.56 19.82
C GLU A 50 9.85 7.58 18.85
N PHE A 51 10.42 7.37 17.65
CA PHE A 51 9.92 6.45 16.65
C PHE A 51 10.52 5.04 16.76
N ALA A 52 11.38 4.81 17.72
CA ALA A 52 12.11 3.54 17.84
C ALA A 52 11.22 2.31 17.97
N TYR A 53 9.99 2.48 18.41
CA TYR A 53 9.03 1.42 18.66
C TYR A 53 7.91 1.32 17.60
N ASP A 54 7.98 2.14 16.55
CA ASP A 54 7.15 2.00 15.38
C ASP A 54 7.58 0.76 14.56
N ASP A 55 6.62 0.08 13.95
CA ASP A 55 6.90 -1.14 13.16
C ASP A 55 7.42 -0.79 11.75
N THR A 56 8.47 0.01 11.70
CA THR A 56 9.10 0.50 10.47
C THR A 56 10.63 0.47 10.58
N PRO A 57 11.37 0.33 9.45
CA PRO A 57 12.81 0.59 9.42
C PRO A 57 13.09 2.07 9.70
N LEU A 58 14.20 2.36 10.40
CA LEU A 58 14.64 3.74 10.65
C LEU A 58 16.08 3.94 10.20
N PRO A 59 16.45 5.11 9.65
CA PRO A 59 17.82 5.37 9.18
C PRO A 59 18.81 5.44 10.34
N ILE A 60 19.97 4.80 10.15
CA ILE A 60 21.08 4.77 11.14
C ILE A 60 22.38 5.37 10.63
N GLY A 61 22.39 5.96 9.44
CA GLY A 61 23.56 6.48 8.75
C GLY A 61 24.08 5.53 7.66
N GLU A 62 25.02 6.00 6.84
CA GLU A 62 25.62 5.23 5.73
C GLU A 62 24.57 4.63 4.76
N GLU A 63 23.45 5.32 4.57
CA GLU A 63 22.28 4.83 3.78
C GLU A 63 21.72 3.50 4.28
N GLN A 64 22.01 3.12 5.53
CA GLN A 64 21.53 1.89 6.16
C GLN A 64 20.41 2.17 7.15
N THR A 65 19.62 1.13 7.44
CA THR A 65 18.50 1.21 8.38
C THR A 65 18.61 0.16 9.48
N ILE A 66 18.08 0.48 10.67
CA ILE A 66 17.70 -0.55 11.64
C ILE A 66 16.42 -1.21 11.13
N SER A 67 16.42 -2.53 10.98
CA SER A 67 15.28 -3.27 10.41
C SER A 67 14.02 -3.11 11.26
N GLN A 68 12.85 -3.20 10.60
CA GLN A 68 11.53 -3.22 11.23
C GLN A 68 11.49 -4.24 12.40
N PRO A 69 10.95 -3.86 13.58
CA PRO A 69 10.92 -4.72 14.78
C PRO A 69 10.34 -6.11 14.52
N TYR A 70 9.22 -6.18 13.81
CA TYR A 70 8.59 -7.45 13.46
C TYR A 70 9.51 -8.37 12.64
N VAL A 71 10.20 -7.82 11.65
CA VAL A 71 11.10 -8.59 10.77
C VAL A 71 12.29 -9.12 11.57
N VAL A 72 12.86 -8.31 12.46
CA VAL A 72 13.92 -8.77 13.38
C VAL A 72 13.42 -9.97 14.20
N ALA A 73 12.24 -9.85 14.83
CA ALA A 73 11.68 -10.93 15.64
C ALA A 73 11.40 -12.19 14.82
N LEU A 74 10.88 -12.05 13.59
CA LEU A 74 10.63 -13.17 12.66
C LEU A 74 11.91 -13.90 12.27
N MET A 75 12.98 -13.16 11.97
CA MET A 75 14.28 -13.76 11.65
C MET A 75 14.85 -14.53 12.83
N LEU A 76 14.80 -13.98 14.04
CA LEU A 76 15.29 -14.60 15.26
C LEU A 76 14.46 -15.84 15.64
N GLU A 77 13.14 -15.79 15.50
CA GLU A 77 12.27 -16.96 15.68
C GLU A 77 12.61 -18.06 14.67
N GLY A 78 12.90 -17.68 13.40
CA GLY A 78 13.33 -18.60 12.34
C GLY A 78 14.64 -19.36 12.66
N LEU A 79 15.48 -18.80 13.50
CA LEU A 79 16.72 -19.45 13.96
C LEU A 79 16.49 -20.53 15.04
N GLU A 80 15.36 -20.55 15.74
CA GLU A 80 15.03 -21.51 16.81
C GLU A 80 16.16 -21.64 17.85
N LEU A 81 16.69 -20.51 18.31
CA LEU A 81 17.89 -20.39 19.15
C LEU A 81 17.76 -21.15 20.47
N GLN A 82 18.87 -21.67 20.96
CA GLN A 82 19.02 -22.22 22.30
C GLN A 82 19.99 -21.37 23.12
N PRO A 83 19.89 -21.35 24.46
CA PRO A 83 20.69 -20.45 25.31
C PRO A 83 22.20 -20.60 25.21
N GLY A 84 22.70 -21.73 24.68
CA GLY A 84 24.12 -21.97 24.49
C GLY A 84 24.61 -21.77 23.06
N ASP A 85 23.73 -21.43 22.12
CA ASP A 85 24.08 -21.33 20.72
C ASP A 85 25.12 -20.23 20.46
N LYS A 86 26.06 -20.51 19.57
CA LYS A 86 26.97 -19.53 18.98
C LYS A 86 26.40 -19.01 17.68
N VAL A 87 26.17 -17.71 17.61
CA VAL A 87 25.48 -17.07 16.51
C VAL A 87 26.41 -16.15 15.73
N LEU A 88 26.32 -16.20 14.40
CA LEU A 88 26.93 -15.21 13.49
C LEU A 88 25.82 -14.29 12.93
N GLU A 89 26.00 -12.99 13.07
CA GLU A 89 25.17 -11.97 12.46
C GLU A 89 25.93 -11.25 11.35
N ILE A 90 25.32 -11.13 10.16
CA ILE A 90 25.84 -10.37 9.03
C ILE A 90 24.99 -9.13 8.83
N GLY A 91 25.64 -7.95 8.88
CA GLY A 91 24.98 -6.64 8.83
C GLY A 91 24.55 -6.15 10.21
N ALA A 92 25.51 -5.99 11.13
CA ALA A 92 25.24 -5.56 12.50
C ALA A 92 24.56 -4.19 12.59
N GLY A 93 24.79 -3.30 11.64
CA GLY A 93 24.20 -1.97 11.57
C GLY A 93 24.43 -1.17 12.85
N SER A 94 23.36 -0.82 13.56
CA SER A 94 23.43 -0.15 14.85
C SER A 94 23.75 -1.08 16.03
N GLY A 95 23.70 -2.40 15.84
CA GLY A 95 23.91 -3.43 16.85
C GLY A 95 22.62 -3.88 17.56
N TYR A 96 21.44 -3.47 17.12
CA TYR A 96 20.18 -3.81 17.78
C TYR A 96 19.89 -5.30 17.75
N ALA A 97 19.98 -5.95 16.59
CA ALA A 97 19.70 -7.38 16.49
C ALA A 97 20.76 -8.19 17.24
N ALA A 98 22.05 -7.78 17.22
CA ALA A 98 23.09 -8.35 18.08
C ALA A 98 22.74 -8.28 19.57
N ALA A 99 22.21 -7.14 20.03
CA ALA A 99 21.78 -6.96 21.41
C ALA A 99 20.59 -7.89 21.78
N VAL A 100 19.62 -8.06 20.86
CA VAL A 100 18.50 -9.00 21.07
C VAL A 100 19.00 -10.46 21.06
N LEU A 101 19.87 -10.83 20.11
CA LEU A 101 20.53 -12.13 20.04
C LEU A 101 21.29 -12.46 21.33
N SER A 102 21.99 -11.49 21.91
CA SER A 102 22.77 -11.67 23.15
C SER A 102 21.92 -12.12 24.35
N ARG A 103 20.60 -11.91 24.28
CA ARG A 103 19.64 -12.33 25.32
C ARG A 103 19.07 -13.72 25.08
N THR A 104 19.28 -14.27 23.88
CA THR A 104 18.69 -15.56 23.44
C THR A 104 19.75 -16.63 23.13
N ALA A 105 21.00 -16.22 22.95
CA ALA A 105 22.15 -17.08 22.60
C ALA A 105 23.29 -16.98 23.62
N GLY A 106 24.28 -17.86 23.51
CA GLY A 106 25.48 -17.86 24.34
C GLY A 106 26.48 -16.81 23.92
N GLU A 107 26.90 -16.84 22.67
CA GLU A 107 27.88 -15.92 22.07
C GLU A 107 27.36 -15.40 20.72
N VAL A 108 27.54 -14.10 20.47
CA VAL A 108 27.14 -13.43 19.23
C VAL A 108 28.35 -12.81 18.55
N TRP A 109 28.65 -13.26 17.37
CA TRP A 109 29.69 -12.74 16.48
C TRP A 109 29.01 -11.96 15.37
N ALA A 110 29.36 -10.70 15.14
CA ALA A 110 28.67 -9.84 14.18
C ALA A 110 29.67 -9.14 13.25
N ILE A 111 29.30 -9.03 11.97
CA ILE A 111 30.11 -8.38 10.95
C ILE A 111 29.32 -7.20 10.39
N GLU A 112 30.00 -6.05 10.28
CA GLU A 112 29.44 -4.84 9.66
C GLU A 112 30.40 -4.34 8.57
N ARG A 113 29.85 -4.05 7.38
CA ARG A 113 30.62 -3.57 6.21
C ARG A 113 31.09 -2.13 6.35
N HIS A 114 30.32 -1.29 7.01
CA HIS A 114 30.65 0.13 7.20
C HIS A 114 31.43 0.31 8.50
N GLU A 115 32.70 0.74 8.39
CA GLU A 115 33.59 0.92 9.55
C GLU A 115 33.02 1.86 10.60
N SER A 116 32.37 2.94 10.15
CA SER A 116 31.72 3.92 11.02
C SER A 116 30.62 3.30 11.89
N LEU A 117 29.76 2.45 11.30
CA LEU A 117 28.69 1.73 12.00
C LEU A 117 29.26 0.65 12.92
N ALA A 118 30.24 -0.14 12.46
CA ALA A 118 30.90 -1.16 13.29
C ALA A 118 31.52 -0.55 14.54
N ARG A 119 32.20 0.59 14.43
CA ARG A 119 32.78 1.32 15.56
C ARG A 119 31.71 1.83 16.53
N GLN A 120 30.63 2.43 16.01
CA GLN A 120 29.52 2.93 16.83
C GLN A 120 28.78 1.78 17.55
N ALA A 121 28.55 0.66 16.86
CA ALA A 121 27.91 -0.52 17.44
C ALA A 121 28.76 -1.11 18.56
N ARG A 122 30.08 -1.29 18.38
CA ARG A 122 31.00 -1.74 19.45
C ARG A 122 30.92 -0.84 20.68
N ALA A 123 31.09 0.48 20.51
CA ALA A 123 31.03 1.43 21.60
C ALA A 123 29.66 1.41 22.34
N ARG A 124 28.59 1.10 21.59
CA ARG A 124 27.24 0.95 22.16
C ARG A 124 27.12 -0.32 22.98
N MET A 125 27.64 -1.47 22.48
CA MET A 125 27.66 -2.73 23.23
C MET A 125 28.42 -2.58 24.54
N GLU A 126 29.61 -1.99 24.51
CA GLU A 126 30.42 -1.73 25.70
C GLU A 126 29.67 -0.85 26.72
N ARG A 127 29.11 0.27 26.27
CA ARG A 127 28.34 1.20 27.12
C ARG A 127 27.11 0.55 27.75
N LEU A 128 26.44 -0.36 27.06
CA LEU A 128 25.22 -1.04 27.51
C LEU A 128 25.53 -2.36 28.26
N GLY A 129 26.80 -2.77 28.36
CA GLY A 129 27.24 -3.93 29.11
C GLY A 129 26.92 -5.28 28.42
N TYR A 130 26.85 -5.34 27.09
CA TYR A 130 26.71 -6.58 26.34
C TYR A 130 28.08 -7.23 26.16
N THR A 131 28.46 -8.15 27.07
CA THR A 131 29.80 -8.77 27.12
C THR A 131 29.97 -9.99 26.21
N ASN A 132 28.89 -10.58 25.71
CA ASN A 132 28.87 -11.74 24.84
C ASN A 132 28.61 -11.36 23.36
N VAL A 133 28.82 -10.09 22.99
CA VAL A 133 28.68 -9.60 21.60
C VAL A 133 30.03 -9.11 21.10
N HIS A 134 30.50 -9.69 19.99
CA HIS A 134 31.76 -9.37 19.33
C HIS A 134 31.49 -8.84 17.92
N ILE A 135 31.87 -7.59 17.64
CA ILE A 135 31.60 -6.95 16.36
C ILE A 135 32.90 -6.66 15.63
N MET A 136 33.02 -7.07 14.37
CA MET A 136 34.11 -6.66 13.50
C MET A 136 33.64 -5.87 12.27
N HIS A 137 34.57 -5.08 11.72
CA HIS A 137 34.41 -4.48 10.40
C HIS A 137 34.94 -5.43 9.34
N GLY A 138 34.16 -5.73 8.28
CA GLY A 138 34.58 -6.66 7.23
C GLY A 138 33.50 -7.02 6.22
N ASP A 139 33.87 -7.86 5.25
CA ASP A 139 32.96 -8.44 4.27
C ASP A 139 32.17 -9.59 4.92
N GLY A 140 30.90 -9.35 5.22
CA GLY A 140 30.03 -10.33 5.84
C GLY A 140 29.73 -11.56 4.97
N THR A 141 29.87 -11.46 3.65
CA THR A 141 29.65 -12.61 2.74
C THR A 141 30.68 -13.73 2.91
N LEU A 142 31.80 -13.43 3.55
CA LEU A 142 32.88 -14.38 3.84
C LEU A 142 32.74 -15.04 5.22
N GLY A 143 31.81 -14.54 6.05
CA GLY A 143 31.65 -15.01 7.42
C GLY A 143 32.87 -14.65 8.30
N TRP A 144 33.00 -15.38 9.43
CA TRP A 144 34.11 -15.21 10.38
C TRP A 144 34.70 -16.57 10.74
N PRO A 145 35.58 -17.14 9.85
CA PRO A 145 36.05 -18.50 9.94
C PRO A 145 36.80 -18.87 11.23
N GLU A 146 37.51 -17.90 11.86
CA GLU A 146 38.28 -18.11 13.08
C GLU A 146 37.41 -18.53 14.26
N HIS A 147 36.12 -18.24 14.20
CA HIS A 147 35.16 -18.58 15.25
C HIS A 147 34.14 -19.64 14.83
N ALA A 148 34.23 -20.19 13.61
CA ALA A 148 33.37 -21.27 13.16
C ALA A 148 33.64 -22.59 13.98
N PRO A 149 32.67 -23.52 14.03
CA PRO A 149 31.35 -23.47 13.45
C PRO A 149 30.35 -22.68 14.29
N TYR A 150 29.23 -22.23 13.63
CA TYR A 150 28.13 -21.53 14.25
C TYR A 150 26.87 -22.39 14.31
N ASP A 151 26.15 -22.34 15.43
CA ASP A 151 24.87 -23.05 15.58
C ASP A 151 23.75 -22.32 14.81
N ALA A 152 23.89 -21.02 14.65
CA ALA A 152 22.97 -20.22 13.87
C ALA A 152 23.69 -19.06 13.14
N VAL A 153 23.16 -18.70 11.95
CA VAL A 153 23.61 -17.54 11.16
C VAL A 153 22.39 -16.71 10.77
N VAL A 154 22.43 -15.40 11.00
CA VAL A 154 21.41 -14.47 10.52
C VAL A 154 22.05 -13.42 9.63
N VAL A 155 21.40 -13.10 8.50
CA VAL A 155 21.91 -12.14 7.54
C VAL A 155 20.87 -11.02 7.37
N ALA A 156 21.20 -9.82 7.83
CA ALA A 156 20.32 -8.64 7.76
C ALA A 156 20.55 -7.82 6.48
N ALA A 157 20.86 -8.49 5.37
CA ALA A 157 21.02 -7.92 4.03
C ALA A 157 20.67 -8.98 2.97
N GLY A 158 20.09 -8.56 1.84
CA GLY A 158 19.58 -9.48 0.83
C GLY A 158 20.62 -9.84 -0.24
N GLY A 159 20.91 -11.12 -0.43
CA GLY A 159 21.83 -11.63 -1.44
C GLY A 159 21.14 -12.19 -2.68
N PRO A 160 21.90 -12.39 -3.80
CA PRO A 160 21.38 -13.10 -4.97
C PRO A 160 21.18 -14.60 -4.67
N GLU A 161 22.04 -15.14 -3.81
CA GLU A 161 22.03 -16.52 -3.34
C GLU A 161 22.59 -16.60 -1.92
N VAL A 162 22.50 -17.77 -1.28
CA VAL A 162 23.15 -18.00 0.02
C VAL A 162 24.67 -18.10 -0.18
N PRO A 163 25.49 -17.23 0.44
CA PRO A 163 26.94 -17.34 0.34
C PRO A 163 27.47 -18.70 0.81
N GLN A 164 28.28 -19.36 -0.03
CA GLN A 164 28.82 -20.66 0.30
C GLN A 164 29.69 -20.63 1.58
N ALA A 165 30.45 -19.56 1.78
CA ALA A 165 31.28 -19.40 2.97
C ALA A 165 30.45 -19.40 4.28
N LEU A 166 29.18 -18.95 4.25
CA LEU A 166 28.30 -19.02 5.42
C LEU A 166 27.77 -20.43 5.66
N LEU A 167 27.49 -21.17 4.58
CA LEU A 167 27.10 -22.60 4.69
C LEU A 167 28.23 -23.47 5.24
N ASP A 168 29.46 -23.23 4.78
CA ASP A 168 30.65 -24.00 5.23
C ASP A 168 30.98 -23.75 6.72
N GLN A 169 30.52 -22.60 7.27
CA GLN A 169 30.72 -22.26 8.68
C GLN A 169 29.53 -22.64 9.57
N LEU A 170 28.48 -23.27 9.02
CA LEU A 170 27.30 -23.67 9.76
C LEU A 170 27.51 -25.07 10.40
N ALA A 171 27.31 -25.18 11.70
CA ALA A 171 27.41 -26.44 12.43
C ALA A 171 26.43 -27.51 11.91
N ALA A 172 26.72 -28.78 12.08
CA ALA A 172 25.74 -29.83 11.84
C ALA A 172 24.52 -29.65 12.77
N GLY A 173 23.33 -29.62 12.21
CA GLY A 173 22.09 -29.21 12.91
C GLY A 173 21.88 -27.72 13.00
N GLY A 174 22.79 -26.89 12.49
CA GLY A 174 22.71 -25.44 12.49
C GLY A 174 21.65 -24.89 11.52
N ARG A 175 21.34 -23.62 11.71
CA ARG A 175 20.29 -22.90 10.96
C ARG A 175 20.81 -21.56 10.47
N LEU A 176 20.51 -21.23 9.21
CA LEU A 176 20.84 -19.94 8.62
C LEU A 176 19.55 -19.26 8.12
N VAL A 177 19.35 -17.99 8.45
CA VAL A 177 18.21 -17.17 7.97
C VAL A 177 18.76 -15.99 7.19
N ILE A 178 18.33 -15.84 5.93
CA ILE A 178 18.85 -14.85 4.99
C ILE A 178 17.76 -14.41 3.98
N PRO A 179 17.64 -13.12 3.65
CA PRO A 179 16.89 -12.68 2.48
C PRO A 179 17.66 -13.00 1.20
N ILE A 180 17.01 -13.61 0.21
CA ILE A 180 17.61 -13.87 -1.10
C ILE A 180 16.60 -13.60 -2.22
N GLY A 181 17.08 -13.19 -3.38
CA GLY A 181 16.24 -12.95 -4.55
C GLY A 181 17.03 -12.67 -5.81
N PRO A 182 16.36 -12.74 -6.98
CA PRO A 182 17.01 -12.54 -8.29
C PRO A 182 17.50 -11.10 -8.49
N ASP A 183 16.94 -10.17 -7.73
CA ASP A 183 17.33 -8.76 -7.70
C ASP A 183 17.19 -8.19 -6.28
N PRO A 184 17.82 -7.03 -5.95
CA PRO A 184 17.76 -6.46 -4.61
C PRO A 184 16.36 -6.00 -4.14
N ARG A 185 15.38 -5.95 -5.03
CA ARG A 185 14.02 -5.47 -4.74
C ARG A 185 13.05 -6.63 -4.48
N THR A 186 13.34 -7.82 -5.02
CA THR A 186 12.49 -9.02 -4.93
C THR A 186 13.20 -10.08 -4.11
N GLN A 187 12.89 -10.16 -2.82
CA GLN A 187 13.58 -11.05 -1.89
C GLN A 187 12.60 -11.89 -1.07
N SER A 188 12.94 -13.17 -0.89
CA SER A 188 12.28 -14.05 0.09
C SER A 188 13.22 -14.28 1.28
N LEU A 189 12.69 -14.24 2.49
CA LEU A 189 13.39 -14.66 3.68
C LEU A 189 13.47 -16.19 3.69
N VAL A 190 14.67 -16.72 3.67
CA VAL A 190 14.90 -18.16 3.58
C VAL A 190 15.59 -18.67 4.82
N ARG A 191 15.11 -19.80 5.33
CA ARG A 191 15.81 -20.59 6.33
C ARG A 191 16.49 -21.79 5.67
N VAL A 192 17.78 -21.94 5.94
CA VAL A 192 18.57 -23.14 5.55
C VAL A 192 18.93 -23.91 6.80
N ARG A 193 18.68 -25.22 6.82
CA ARG A 193 19.07 -26.13 7.88
C ARG A 193 20.18 -27.08 7.39
N HIS A 194 21.28 -27.15 8.12
CA HIS A 194 22.34 -28.13 7.90
C HIS A 194 21.98 -29.42 8.64
N ARG A 195 21.65 -30.48 7.93
CA ARG A 195 21.29 -31.75 8.53
C ARG A 195 22.52 -32.54 8.97
N ALA A 196 22.33 -33.52 9.90
CA ALA A 196 23.39 -34.40 10.38
C ALA A 196 24.01 -35.31 9.29
N ASP A 197 23.30 -35.51 8.18
CA ASP A 197 23.80 -36.24 7.01
C ASP A 197 24.62 -35.35 6.04
N GLY A 198 24.89 -34.12 6.41
CA GLY A 198 25.65 -33.15 5.61
C GLY A 198 24.82 -32.46 4.51
N THR A 199 23.50 -32.71 4.40
CA THR A 199 22.64 -32.08 3.42
C THR A 199 22.06 -30.77 3.97
N TYR A 200 21.70 -29.83 3.04
CA TYR A 200 21.04 -28.61 3.38
C TYR A 200 19.57 -28.64 2.92
N VAL A 201 18.67 -28.25 3.80
CA VAL A 201 17.25 -28.11 3.48
C VAL A 201 16.86 -26.66 3.57
N ARG A 202 16.23 -26.16 2.51
CA ARG A 202 15.77 -24.78 2.39
C ARG A 202 14.28 -24.69 2.64
N GLU A 203 13.85 -23.65 3.35
CA GLU A 203 12.47 -23.33 3.67
C GLU A 203 12.27 -21.84 3.45
N ASP A 204 11.22 -21.46 2.73
CA ASP A 204 10.82 -20.07 2.52
C ASP A 204 9.99 -19.60 3.71
N LEU A 205 10.36 -18.48 4.32
CA LEU A 205 9.68 -17.86 5.45
C LEU A 205 8.82 -16.66 5.04
N GLY A 206 8.78 -16.31 3.74
CA GLY A 206 7.99 -15.26 3.16
C GLY A 206 8.79 -14.10 2.57
N ALA A 207 8.11 -13.25 1.83
CA ALA A 207 8.72 -12.10 1.16
C ALA A 207 9.18 -11.04 2.17
N VAL A 208 10.34 -10.45 1.90
CA VAL A 208 10.95 -9.38 2.69
C VAL A 208 11.69 -8.41 1.78
N ARG A 209 12.04 -7.25 2.33
CA ARG A 209 12.90 -6.29 1.63
C ARG A 209 14.03 -5.84 2.55
N PHE A 210 15.24 -6.08 2.10
CA PHE A 210 16.47 -5.70 2.79
C PHE A 210 17.40 -4.93 1.86
N VAL A 211 18.29 -4.15 2.44
CA VAL A 211 19.44 -3.56 1.74
C VAL A 211 20.27 -4.66 1.07
N PRO A 212 20.92 -4.39 -0.07
CA PRO A 212 21.72 -5.40 -0.77
C PRO A 212 22.87 -5.93 0.09
N LEU A 213 23.08 -7.24 0.09
CA LEU A 213 24.25 -7.89 0.66
C LEU A 213 25.44 -7.71 -0.31
N ILE A 214 26.26 -6.69 -0.04
CA ILE A 214 27.42 -6.36 -0.86
C ILE A 214 28.67 -7.08 -0.34
N GLY A 215 29.41 -7.76 -1.22
CA GLY A 215 30.65 -8.44 -0.88
C GLY A 215 31.10 -9.46 -1.92
N ALA A 216 32.16 -10.20 -1.62
CA ALA A 216 32.78 -11.14 -2.56
C ALA A 216 31.82 -12.25 -3.02
N GLN A 217 30.88 -12.69 -2.16
CA GLN A 217 29.84 -13.69 -2.46
C GLN A 217 28.42 -13.10 -2.40
N GLY A 218 28.28 -11.78 -2.49
CA GLY A 218 27.03 -11.03 -2.57
C GLY A 218 26.92 -10.26 -3.86
N TRP A 219 26.10 -9.21 -3.85
CA TRP A 219 25.99 -8.28 -4.98
C TRP A 219 27.29 -7.49 -5.20
N ARG A 220 27.60 -7.17 -6.45
CA ARG A 220 28.63 -6.21 -6.85
C ARG A 220 27.95 -4.96 -7.35
N GLU A 221 28.42 -3.83 -6.89
CA GLU A 221 27.94 -2.52 -7.34
C GLU A 221 28.90 -1.99 -8.43
N GLU A 222 28.42 -1.89 -9.66
CA GLU A 222 29.17 -1.33 -10.81
C GLU A 222 28.30 -0.32 -11.55
N GLY A 223 28.71 0.96 -11.52
CA GLY A 223 28.01 2.01 -12.27
C GLY A 223 26.57 2.29 -11.82
N GLY A 224 26.25 2.05 -10.54
CA GLY A 224 24.91 2.22 -9.98
C GLY A 224 23.95 1.03 -10.19
N ALA A 225 24.43 -0.07 -10.79
CA ALA A 225 23.69 -1.32 -10.94
C ALA A 225 24.26 -2.42 -10.04
N TYR A 226 23.39 -3.30 -9.55
CA TYR A 226 23.78 -4.48 -8.76
C TYR A 226 23.86 -5.71 -9.67
N MET A 227 25.03 -6.35 -9.68
CA MET A 227 25.28 -7.57 -10.45
C MET A 227 25.56 -8.74 -9.52
N ALA A 228 24.96 -9.90 -9.81
CA ALA A 228 25.28 -11.15 -9.09
C ALA A 228 26.73 -11.55 -9.37
N PRO A 229 27.42 -12.21 -8.42
CA PRO A 229 28.77 -12.73 -8.64
C PRO A 229 28.75 -13.74 -9.79
N PRO A 230 29.85 -13.87 -10.58
CA PRO A 230 29.93 -14.94 -11.57
C PRO A 230 29.77 -16.28 -10.89
N GLN A 231 28.81 -17.08 -11.36
CA GLN A 231 28.47 -18.38 -10.76
C GLN A 231 29.71 -19.29 -10.76
N ALA A 232 30.13 -19.74 -9.58
CA ALA A 232 30.95 -20.93 -9.46
C ALA A 232 30.09 -22.13 -9.89
N PRO A 233 30.69 -23.20 -10.47
CA PRO A 233 29.92 -24.37 -10.86
C PRO A 233 29.15 -24.90 -9.66
N VAL A 234 27.84 -24.96 -9.78
CA VAL A 234 26.91 -25.43 -8.75
C VAL A 234 27.30 -26.87 -8.40
N VAL A 235 27.90 -27.07 -7.25
CA VAL A 235 27.92 -28.40 -6.61
C VAL A 235 26.48 -28.63 -6.18
N GLY A 236 25.80 -29.52 -6.87
CA GLY A 236 24.39 -29.79 -6.70
C GLY A 236 24.03 -30.01 -5.23
N VAL A 237 23.17 -29.17 -4.70
CA VAL A 237 22.41 -29.43 -3.49
C VAL A 237 21.37 -30.48 -3.89
N GLY A 238 21.80 -31.77 -3.93
CA GLY A 238 20.94 -32.91 -4.21
C GLY A 238 20.11 -33.21 -2.96
N GLY A 239 18.93 -32.61 -2.87
CA GLY A 239 17.83 -33.27 -2.20
C GLY A 239 17.25 -34.33 -3.16
N PRO A 240 16.67 -35.45 -2.69
CA PRO A 240 15.87 -36.29 -3.53
C PRO A 240 14.77 -35.39 -4.12
N PRO A 241 14.31 -35.64 -5.36
CA PRO A 241 13.21 -34.87 -5.92
C PRO A 241 11.97 -35.13 -5.04
N GLY A 242 11.84 -34.40 -3.95
CA GLY A 242 10.57 -34.01 -3.45
C GLY A 242 10.02 -33.20 -4.60
N GLU A 243 8.96 -33.70 -5.21
CA GLU A 243 8.28 -33.15 -6.34
C GLU A 243 8.38 -31.63 -6.26
N ALA A 244 9.18 -31.05 -7.15
CA ALA A 244 8.95 -29.67 -7.52
C ALA A 244 7.47 -29.65 -7.81
N VAL A 245 6.67 -28.99 -6.97
CA VAL A 245 5.38 -28.50 -7.37
C VAL A 245 5.75 -27.45 -8.41
N THR A 246 5.99 -27.94 -9.63
CA THR A 246 5.81 -27.13 -10.83
C THR A 246 4.44 -26.56 -10.63
N GLU A 247 4.36 -25.24 -10.49
CA GLU A 247 3.09 -24.56 -10.70
C GLU A 247 2.53 -25.20 -11.95
N ASP A 248 1.41 -25.91 -11.79
CA ASP A 248 0.82 -26.68 -12.88
C ASP A 248 0.53 -25.65 -13.99
N PRO A 249 1.23 -25.70 -15.15
CA PRO A 249 0.99 -24.75 -16.24
C PRO A 249 -0.48 -24.77 -16.65
N ALA A 250 -1.18 -25.87 -16.37
CA ALA A 250 -2.61 -26.00 -16.53
C ALA A 250 -3.42 -25.24 -15.45
N ALA A 251 -2.86 -25.01 -14.26
CA ALA A 251 -3.49 -24.14 -13.24
C ALA A 251 -3.32 -22.67 -13.60
N MET A 252 -2.14 -22.24 -14.04
CA MET A 252 -1.91 -20.89 -14.55
C MET A 252 -2.70 -20.61 -15.85
N ALA A 253 -2.74 -21.57 -16.78
CA ALA A 253 -3.55 -21.48 -17.98
C ALA A 253 -5.04 -21.43 -17.64
N ARG A 254 -5.50 -22.17 -16.63
CA ARG A 254 -6.88 -22.13 -16.14
C ARG A 254 -7.22 -20.80 -15.47
N THR A 255 -6.33 -20.20 -14.69
CA THR A 255 -6.53 -18.87 -14.09
C THR A 255 -6.65 -17.81 -15.17
N ALA A 256 -5.76 -17.80 -16.16
CA ALA A 256 -5.82 -16.89 -17.31
C ALA A 256 -7.06 -17.15 -18.21
N GLU A 257 -7.55 -18.38 -18.27
CA GLU A 257 -8.77 -18.73 -19.01
C GLU A 257 -10.04 -18.32 -18.23
N ILE A 258 -9.99 -18.37 -16.89
CA ILE A 258 -11.04 -17.86 -16.00
C ILE A 258 -11.14 -16.33 -16.09
N GLU A 259 -10.00 -15.65 -16.07
CA GLU A 259 -9.94 -14.19 -16.24
C GLU A 259 -10.49 -13.77 -17.62
N ARG A 260 -10.08 -14.46 -18.69
CA ARG A 260 -10.61 -14.24 -20.04
C ARG A 260 -12.10 -14.54 -20.15
N ALA A 261 -12.59 -15.60 -19.53
CA ALA A 261 -14.01 -15.95 -19.50
C ALA A 261 -14.83 -14.94 -18.67
N ALA A 262 -14.30 -14.43 -17.57
CA ALA A 262 -14.92 -13.39 -16.76
C ALA A 262 -14.98 -12.06 -17.55
N GLN A 263 -13.91 -11.69 -18.26
CA GLN A 263 -13.85 -10.51 -19.13
C GLN A 263 -14.80 -10.63 -20.32
N ALA A 264 -14.84 -11.78 -21.00
CA ALA A 264 -15.78 -12.04 -22.10
C ALA A 264 -17.25 -12.05 -21.65
N ALA A 265 -17.51 -12.42 -20.39
CA ALA A 265 -18.85 -12.47 -19.82
C ALA A 265 -19.48 -11.09 -19.59
N VAL A 266 -18.66 -10.04 -19.49
CA VAL A 266 -19.10 -8.65 -19.26
C VAL A 266 -19.04 -7.80 -20.54
N GLY A 267 -18.72 -8.40 -21.68
CA GLY A 267 -18.68 -7.72 -22.99
C GLY A 267 -17.42 -6.86 -23.21
N VAL A 268 -16.40 -7.05 -22.39
CA VAL A 268 -15.10 -6.37 -22.53
C VAL A 268 -14.15 -7.34 -23.24
N GLY A 269 -13.64 -6.96 -24.41
CA GLY A 269 -12.69 -7.77 -25.19
C GLY A 269 -11.38 -8.01 -24.44
N PRO A 270 -10.58 -9.01 -24.85
CA PRO A 270 -9.31 -9.31 -24.18
C PRO A 270 -8.37 -8.11 -24.32
N VAL A 271 -7.84 -7.65 -23.18
CA VAL A 271 -6.72 -6.71 -23.19
C VAL A 271 -5.52 -7.44 -23.76
N SER A 272 -5.04 -6.97 -24.91
CA SER A 272 -3.81 -7.48 -25.53
C SER A 272 -2.63 -7.21 -24.60
N GLU A 273 -1.84 -8.25 -24.30
CA GLU A 273 -0.54 -8.14 -23.60
C GLU A 273 0.53 -7.37 -24.41
N ALA A 274 0.18 -6.91 -25.60
CA ALA A 274 1.08 -6.19 -26.48
C ALA A 274 0.52 -4.80 -26.72
N LEU A 275 0.79 -3.90 -25.80
CA LEU A 275 0.93 -2.45 -26.06
C LEU A 275 1.28 -1.78 -24.72
N LEU A 276 2.57 -1.83 -24.37
CA LEU A 276 3.14 -0.71 -23.63
C LEU A 276 3.08 0.47 -24.62
N PRO A 277 2.29 1.52 -24.37
CA PRO A 277 2.46 2.74 -25.15
C PRO A 277 3.90 3.16 -25.01
N ALA A 278 4.46 3.79 -26.05
CA ALA A 278 5.81 4.35 -26.06
C ALA A 278 5.86 5.56 -25.09
N GLY A 279 5.64 5.31 -23.80
CA GLY A 279 5.97 6.20 -22.72
C GLY A 279 7.46 6.09 -22.42
N LEU A 280 8.12 7.20 -22.15
CA LEU A 280 9.50 7.24 -21.72
C LEU A 280 9.74 6.24 -20.59
N PRO A 281 10.87 5.50 -20.56
CA PRO A 281 11.19 4.62 -19.45
C PRO A 281 11.13 5.38 -18.12
N PRO A 282 10.64 4.77 -17.01
CA PRO A 282 10.50 5.43 -15.71
C PRO A 282 11.78 6.15 -15.22
N GLU A 283 12.96 5.61 -15.56
CA GLU A 283 14.27 6.23 -15.26
C GLU A 283 14.49 7.57 -15.94
N VAL A 284 13.80 7.86 -17.06
CA VAL A 284 13.92 9.13 -17.80
C VAL A 284 13.05 10.22 -17.18
N VAL A 285 11.96 9.85 -16.52
CA VAL A 285 11.01 10.82 -15.94
C VAL A 285 11.61 11.55 -14.73
N LEU A 286 12.40 10.85 -13.90
CA LEU A 286 12.98 11.43 -12.68
C LEU A 286 14.39 11.99 -12.84
N THR A 287 15.03 11.83 -14.04
CA THR A 287 16.38 12.33 -14.34
C THR A 287 16.34 13.43 -15.40
N HIS A 288 15.62 14.51 -15.16
CA HIS A 288 15.53 15.60 -16.13
C HIS A 288 16.85 16.40 -16.19
N PRO A 289 17.43 16.65 -17.39
CA PRO A 289 18.72 17.35 -17.53
C PRO A 289 18.64 18.87 -17.33
N ARG A 290 17.46 19.44 -17.07
CA ARG A 290 17.29 20.89 -16.88
C ARG A 290 17.64 21.28 -15.43
N THR A 291 18.42 22.34 -15.29
CA THR A 291 18.60 23.03 -14.01
C THR A 291 17.31 23.77 -13.68
N ALA A 292 16.71 23.50 -12.52
CA ALA A 292 15.50 24.16 -12.07
C ALA A 292 15.69 25.69 -11.98
N SER A 293 14.74 26.45 -12.50
CA SER A 293 14.70 27.91 -12.31
C SER A 293 14.49 28.27 -10.83
N PRO A 294 14.91 29.47 -10.40
CA PRO A 294 14.66 29.92 -9.02
C PRO A 294 13.19 29.82 -8.65
N PRO A 295 12.84 29.32 -7.43
CA PRO A 295 11.45 29.13 -7.02
C PRO A 295 10.56 30.37 -7.17
N ALA A 296 11.09 31.59 -6.93
CA ALA A 296 10.36 32.83 -7.10
C ALA A 296 9.98 33.13 -8.57
N GLN A 297 10.79 32.70 -9.53
CA GLN A 297 10.48 32.83 -10.95
C GLN A 297 9.35 31.88 -11.35
N VAL A 298 9.42 30.62 -10.94
CA VAL A 298 8.39 29.61 -11.21
C VAL A 298 7.07 30.01 -10.55
N ALA A 299 7.12 30.51 -9.31
CA ALA A 299 5.95 31.00 -8.58
C ALA A 299 5.29 32.21 -9.29
N SER A 300 6.08 33.09 -9.94
CA SER A 300 5.53 34.19 -10.76
C SER A 300 4.77 33.66 -11.98
N LEU A 301 5.33 32.65 -12.65
CA LEU A 301 4.68 31.98 -13.79
C LEU A 301 3.35 31.33 -13.35
N ILE A 302 3.37 30.60 -12.23
CA ILE A 302 2.15 30.01 -11.64
C ILE A 302 1.11 31.09 -11.37
N ARG A 303 1.49 32.21 -10.72
CA ARG A 303 0.56 33.33 -10.44
C ARG A 303 -0.10 33.90 -11.71
N GLU A 304 0.66 34.02 -12.79
CA GLU A 304 0.18 34.56 -14.06
C GLU A 304 -0.72 33.59 -14.83
N GLU A 305 -0.53 32.27 -14.63
CA GLU A 305 -1.34 31.21 -15.23
C GLU A 305 -2.58 30.87 -14.41
N ALA A 306 -2.49 30.99 -13.10
CA ALA A 306 -3.55 30.64 -12.15
C ALA A 306 -4.91 31.28 -12.50
N GLU A 307 -5.98 30.50 -12.37
CA GLU A 307 -7.36 30.93 -12.41
C GLU A 307 -7.87 31.06 -10.97
N PRO A 308 -7.75 32.24 -10.31
CA PRO A 308 -8.06 32.40 -8.90
C PRO A 308 -9.56 32.34 -8.63
N PHE A 309 -9.93 31.91 -7.44
CA PHE A 309 -11.29 32.03 -6.91
C PHE A 309 -11.24 32.40 -5.43
N ASP A 310 -12.22 33.23 -4.98
CA ASP A 310 -12.26 33.71 -3.60
C ASP A 310 -13.03 32.74 -2.69
N GLU A 311 -14.18 32.25 -3.14
CA GLU A 311 -15.03 31.32 -2.41
C GLU A 311 -15.34 30.11 -3.27
N LEU A 312 -15.19 28.91 -2.69
CA LEU A 312 -15.42 27.64 -3.38
C LEU A 312 -16.85 27.52 -3.94
N GLU A 313 -17.84 28.00 -3.19
CA GLU A 313 -19.26 27.90 -3.57
C GLU A 313 -19.62 28.77 -4.78
N THR A 314 -18.89 29.84 -5.00
CA THR A 314 -19.12 30.81 -6.10
C THR A 314 -18.07 30.71 -7.21
N ALA A 315 -17.08 29.78 -7.06
CA ALA A 315 -16.03 29.59 -8.06
C ALA A 315 -16.61 29.36 -9.47
N GLU A 316 -16.08 30.09 -10.45
CA GLU A 316 -16.45 29.95 -11.85
C GLU A 316 -15.77 28.74 -12.47
N LEU A 317 -16.48 27.61 -12.55
CA LEU A 317 -15.94 26.34 -13.08
C LEU A 317 -16.15 26.16 -14.60
N GLY A 318 -16.66 27.19 -15.29
CA GLY A 318 -16.99 27.13 -16.73
C GLY A 318 -15.79 26.71 -17.59
N ALA A 319 -14.63 27.33 -17.40
CA ALA A 319 -13.41 27.01 -18.14
C ALA A 319 -12.92 25.58 -17.87
N LEU A 320 -12.93 25.13 -16.60
CA LEU A 320 -12.59 23.75 -16.24
C LEU A 320 -13.55 22.74 -16.90
N LEU A 321 -14.86 23.01 -16.92
CA LEU A 321 -15.84 22.14 -17.59
C LEU A 321 -15.62 22.07 -19.11
N GLU A 322 -15.21 23.18 -19.74
CA GLU A 322 -14.83 23.14 -21.17
C GLU A 322 -13.56 22.31 -21.42
N ARG A 323 -12.57 22.39 -20.53
CA ARG A 323 -11.36 21.57 -20.61
C ARG A 323 -11.64 20.07 -20.39
N ILE A 324 -12.49 19.71 -19.42
CA ILE A 324 -12.97 18.34 -19.24
C ILE A 324 -13.72 17.85 -20.48
N GLY A 325 -14.45 18.74 -21.15
CA GLY A 325 -15.08 18.46 -22.44
C GLY A 325 -16.06 17.28 -22.41
N ASP A 326 -15.85 16.35 -23.32
CA ASP A 326 -16.65 15.13 -23.46
C ASP A 326 -15.97 13.89 -22.84
N SER A 327 -14.98 14.07 -21.99
CA SER A 327 -14.29 12.97 -21.31
C SER A 327 -15.29 11.97 -20.70
N ARG A 328 -14.96 10.69 -20.78
CA ARG A 328 -15.76 9.60 -20.21
C ARG A 328 -15.51 9.43 -18.71
N VAL A 329 -14.31 9.75 -18.26
CA VAL A 329 -13.92 9.60 -16.86
C VAL A 329 -13.24 10.88 -16.37
N ALA A 330 -13.75 11.47 -15.31
CA ALA A 330 -13.11 12.56 -14.58
C ALA A 330 -12.64 12.04 -13.21
N LEU A 331 -11.33 11.94 -13.02
CA LEU A 331 -10.72 11.48 -11.78
C LEU A 331 -10.35 12.72 -10.95
N ILE A 332 -10.94 12.83 -9.77
CA ILE A 332 -10.82 14.01 -8.91
C ILE A 332 -10.15 13.60 -7.60
N GLY A 333 -8.94 14.09 -7.42
CA GLY A 333 -8.05 13.72 -6.33
C GLY A 333 -8.35 14.36 -4.98
N GLU A 334 -7.47 14.15 -4.07
CA GLU A 334 -7.22 14.87 -2.82
C GLU A 334 -5.79 14.61 -2.36
N ALA A 335 -5.13 15.64 -1.84
CA ALA A 335 -3.79 15.50 -1.27
C ALA A 335 -3.81 14.98 0.17
N THR A 336 -5.00 14.93 0.80
CA THR A 336 -5.20 14.43 2.16
C THR A 336 -6.61 13.89 2.33
N HIS A 337 -6.77 12.77 3.02
CA HIS A 337 -8.05 12.10 3.25
C HIS A 337 -9.01 12.77 4.26
N GLY A 338 -8.69 13.89 4.79
CA GLY A 338 -9.50 14.50 5.85
C GLY A 338 -9.66 16.00 5.74
N THR A 339 -9.63 16.57 4.52
CA THR A 339 -9.67 18.02 4.26
C THR A 339 -10.99 18.48 3.67
N SER A 340 -11.68 19.40 4.34
CA SER A 340 -13.01 19.87 3.99
C SER A 340 -13.09 20.53 2.61
N GLU A 341 -12.12 21.41 2.27
CA GLU A 341 -12.07 22.10 0.99
C GLU A 341 -12.03 21.15 -0.19
N PHE A 342 -11.30 20.04 -0.08
CA PHE A 342 -11.20 19.02 -1.14
C PHE A 342 -12.54 18.34 -1.36
N TYR A 343 -13.21 17.87 -0.30
CA TYR A 343 -14.53 17.22 -0.41
C TYR A 343 -15.60 18.19 -0.95
N ARG A 344 -15.58 19.44 -0.52
CA ARG A 344 -16.52 20.47 -1.00
C ARG A 344 -16.29 20.78 -2.48
N PHE A 345 -15.02 20.87 -2.92
CA PHE A 345 -14.70 21.10 -4.33
C PHE A 345 -15.11 19.90 -5.20
N ARG A 346 -14.79 18.68 -4.77
CA ARG A 346 -15.25 17.44 -5.42
C ARG A 346 -16.76 17.42 -5.59
N ALA A 347 -17.49 17.69 -4.52
CA ALA A 347 -18.96 17.76 -4.55
C ALA A 347 -19.46 18.84 -5.52
N ARG A 348 -18.86 20.02 -5.50
CA ARG A 348 -19.23 21.15 -6.39
C ARG A 348 -18.98 20.79 -7.85
N LEU A 349 -17.78 20.33 -8.20
CA LEU A 349 -17.44 19.97 -9.56
C LEU A 349 -18.30 18.79 -10.06
N THR A 350 -18.52 17.77 -9.22
CA THR A 350 -19.36 16.62 -9.58
C THR A 350 -20.79 17.04 -9.88
N ARG A 351 -21.38 17.98 -9.12
CA ARG A 351 -22.71 18.53 -9.43
C ARG A 351 -22.75 19.17 -10.81
N GLU A 352 -21.74 19.99 -11.15
CA GLU A 352 -21.66 20.64 -12.46
C GLU A 352 -21.49 19.61 -13.60
N LEU A 353 -20.66 18.58 -13.39
CA LEU A 353 -20.46 17.47 -14.34
C LEU A 353 -21.76 16.69 -14.58
N ILE A 354 -22.52 16.40 -13.54
CA ILE A 354 -23.83 15.74 -13.64
C ILE A 354 -24.81 16.64 -14.42
N LEU A 355 -24.95 17.88 -13.99
CA LEU A 355 -25.99 18.79 -14.55
C LEU A 355 -25.68 19.24 -15.98
N ARG A 356 -24.41 19.43 -16.33
CA ARG A 356 -24.01 20.10 -17.59
C ARG A 356 -23.30 19.20 -18.59
N LYS A 357 -22.69 18.10 -18.14
CA LYS A 357 -21.89 17.19 -18.99
C LYS A 357 -22.44 15.75 -19.04
N GLY A 358 -23.54 15.48 -18.30
CA GLY A 358 -24.24 14.20 -18.36
C GLY A 358 -23.53 13.05 -17.64
N PHE A 359 -22.63 13.33 -16.70
CA PHE A 359 -22.04 12.29 -15.86
C PHE A 359 -23.13 11.62 -15.03
N ASN A 360 -23.14 10.30 -15.01
CA ASN A 360 -24.21 9.50 -14.39
C ASN A 360 -23.70 8.37 -13.47
N VAL A 361 -22.39 8.34 -13.21
CA VAL A 361 -21.74 7.43 -12.26
C VAL A 361 -20.85 8.26 -11.33
N VAL A 362 -21.01 8.09 -10.03
CA VAL A 362 -20.08 8.54 -9.00
C VAL A 362 -19.43 7.31 -8.40
N ALA A 363 -18.12 7.22 -8.49
CA ALA A 363 -17.33 6.10 -7.98
C ALA A 363 -16.30 6.65 -6.97
N VAL A 364 -16.12 5.95 -5.85
CA VAL A 364 -15.31 6.47 -4.73
C VAL A 364 -14.40 5.38 -4.16
N GLU A 365 -13.25 5.80 -3.59
CA GLU A 365 -12.31 4.94 -2.86
C GLU A 365 -12.93 4.48 -1.52
N ALA A 366 -13.92 3.62 -1.62
CA ALA A 366 -14.66 3.10 -0.49
C ALA A 366 -15.12 1.66 -0.75
N ASP A 367 -15.46 0.96 0.30
CA ASP A 367 -15.95 -0.41 0.23
C ASP A 367 -17.24 -0.52 -0.60
N TRP A 368 -17.26 -1.49 -1.53
CA TRP A 368 -18.42 -1.73 -2.38
C TRP A 368 -19.73 -1.92 -1.60
N PRO A 369 -19.86 -2.78 -0.55
CA PRO A 369 -21.14 -3.02 0.10
C PRO A 369 -21.67 -1.82 0.88
N ASP A 370 -20.81 -0.94 1.39
CA ASP A 370 -21.23 0.29 2.05
C ASP A 370 -21.75 1.31 1.02
N ALA A 371 -21.00 1.52 -0.07
CA ALA A 371 -21.41 2.40 -1.16
C ALA A 371 -22.69 1.92 -1.85
N ALA A 372 -22.92 0.60 -1.95
CA ALA A 372 -24.15 0.05 -2.48
C ALA A 372 -25.40 0.40 -1.62
N GLN A 373 -25.22 0.66 -0.33
CA GLN A 373 -26.31 1.19 0.52
C GLN A 373 -26.61 2.66 0.18
N ILE A 374 -25.56 3.45 -0.07
CA ILE A 374 -25.70 4.84 -0.55
C ILE A 374 -26.39 4.85 -1.92
N ASP A 375 -25.97 3.97 -2.86
CA ASP A 375 -26.60 3.89 -4.19
C ASP A 375 -28.10 3.64 -4.10
N ARG A 376 -28.54 2.67 -3.30
CA ARG A 376 -29.96 2.42 -3.08
C ARG A 376 -30.68 3.63 -2.51
N TYR A 377 -30.06 4.35 -1.56
CA TYR A 377 -30.63 5.55 -0.98
C TYR A 377 -30.79 6.67 -1.98
N VAL A 378 -29.77 7.02 -2.74
CA VAL A 378 -29.80 8.14 -3.69
C VAL A 378 -30.72 7.84 -4.88
N ARG A 379 -30.97 6.58 -5.21
CA ARG A 379 -31.86 6.18 -6.33
C ARG A 379 -33.31 5.95 -5.92
N GLY A 380 -33.68 6.27 -4.67
CA GLY A 380 -35.05 6.26 -4.18
C GLY A 380 -35.49 4.97 -3.45
N GLY A 381 -34.55 4.07 -3.13
CA GLY A 381 -34.73 2.97 -2.20
C GLY A 381 -34.76 3.49 -0.74
N GLU A 382 -34.79 2.58 0.20
CA GLU A 382 -35.05 2.74 1.63
C GLU A 382 -34.46 3.95 2.38
N THR A 383 -34.92 4.09 3.64
CA THR A 383 -34.59 5.08 4.68
C THR A 383 -33.09 5.38 4.89
N GLN A 384 -32.81 6.60 5.26
CA GLN A 384 -31.50 7.26 5.47
C GLN A 384 -30.32 6.37 5.93
N PRO A 385 -29.26 6.21 5.10
CA PRO A 385 -28.01 5.62 5.56
C PRO A 385 -27.25 6.47 6.58
N ALA A 386 -27.55 7.79 6.66
CA ALA A 386 -26.87 8.71 7.57
C ALA A 386 -27.06 8.39 9.06
N GLU A 387 -28.09 7.60 9.41
CA GLU A 387 -28.34 7.11 10.78
C GLU A 387 -27.94 5.64 10.97
N GLY A 388 -27.51 4.94 9.90
CA GLY A 388 -27.11 3.53 9.89
C GLY A 388 -25.60 3.31 10.01
N PRO A 389 -25.15 2.05 10.03
CA PRO A 389 -23.73 1.68 10.21
C PRO A 389 -22.87 1.85 8.94
N VAL A 390 -23.30 2.61 7.92
CA VAL A 390 -22.56 2.81 6.67
C VAL A 390 -21.29 3.60 6.93
N PHE A 391 -20.16 3.13 6.37
CA PHE A 391 -18.83 3.69 6.61
C PHE A 391 -18.48 3.79 8.11
N SER A 392 -18.84 2.78 8.89
CA SER A 392 -18.61 2.75 10.33
C SER A 392 -17.27 2.13 10.72
N ARG A 393 -16.46 1.69 9.76
CA ARG A 393 -15.12 1.12 9.94
C ARG A 393 -14.05 2.17 9.71
N PHE A 394 -12.88 1.95 10.27
CA PHE A 394 -11.71 2.81 10.05
C PHE A 394 -11.34 2.87 8.55
N PRO A 395 -11.07 4.04 7.99
CA PRO A 395 -11.16 5.39 8.58
C PRO A 395 -12.58 6.00 8.42
N THR A 396 -13.32 6.10 9.51
CA THR A 396 -14.73 6.53 9.46
C THR A 396 -14.92 7.94 8.91
N TRP A 397 -14.01 8.88 9.24
CA TRP A 397 -14.12 10.30 8.87
C TRP A 397 -13.96 10.56 7.38
N MET A 398 -13.34 9.66 6.61
CA MET A 398 -13.11 9.80 5.18
C MET A 398 -14.43 9.91 4.41
N TRP A 399 -15.42 9.07 4.75
CA TRP A 399 -16.72 9.07 4.08
C TRP A 399 -17.88 9.45 5.01
N ARG A 400 -17.71 9.36 6.33
CA ARG A 400 -18.73 9.71 7.33
C ARG A 400 -18.49 11.11 7.88
N ASN A 401 -18.63 12.11 7.01
CA ASN A 401 -18.49 13.54 7.33
C ASN A 401 -19.66 14.33 6.76
N ARG A 402 -19.78 15.62 7.15
CA ARG A 402 -20.86 16.48 6.71
C ARG A 402 -20.78 16.78 5.22
N GLU A 403 -19.59 16.97 4.70
CA GLU A 403 -19.31 17.33 3.31
C GLU A 403 -19.83 16.25 2.35
N VAL A 404 -19.57 14.98 2.64
CA VAL A 404 -20.08 13.84 1.86
C VAL A 404 -21.57 13.65 2.07
N ARG A 405 -22.08 13.75 3.30
CA ARG A 405 -23.51 13.67 3.58
C ARG A 405 -24.31 14.69 2.78
N ASP A 406 -23.87 15.95 2.75
CA ASP A 406 -24.58 17.03 2.06
C ASP A 406 -24.55 16.82 0.53
N PHE A 407 -23.51 16.20 -0.01
CA PHE A 407 -23.46 15.77 -1.40
C PHE A 407 -24.43 14.60 -1.67
N VAL A 408 -24.46 13.60 -0.82
CA VAL A 408 -25.35 12.42 -0.95
C VAL A 408 -26.83 12.83 -0.88
N HIS A 409 -27.19 13.77 0.01
CA HIS A 409 -28.54 14.32 0.07
C HIS A 409 -28.92 15.06 -1.22
N TRP A 410 -28.01 15.94 -1.70
CA TRP A 410 -28.22 16.62 -2.97
C TRP A 410 -28.40 15.61 -4.13
N LEU A 411 -27.60 14.56 -4.18
CA LEU A 411 -27.69 13.53 -5.21
C LEU A 411 -29.04 12.79 -5.18
N ARG A 412 -29.57 12.51 -3.99
CA ARG A 412 -30.91 11.94 -3.81
C ARG A 412 -32.00 12.90 -4.34
N ASP A 413 -31.92 14.18 -3.98
CA ASP A 413 -32.88 15.17 -4.43
C ASP A 413 -32.83 15.32 -5.97
N HIS A 414 -31.64 15.38 -6.56
CA HIS A 414 -31.45 15.37 -8.01
C HIS A 414 -32.09 14.13 -8.66
N ASN A 415 -31.83 12.95 -8.13
CA ASN A 415 -32.39 11.70 -8.65
C ASN A 415 -33.91 11.58 -8.48
N ALA A 416 -34.51 12.26 -7.51
CA ALA A 416 -35.95 12.28 -7.31
C ALA A 416 -36.68 12.96 -8.50
N ASP A 417 -36.03 13.92 -9.15
CA ASP A 417 -36.55 14.63 -10.33
C ASP A 417 -36.34 13.86 -11.65
N VAL A 418 -35.56 12.75 -11.64
CA VAL A 418 -35.29 11.90 -12.81
C VAL A 418 -36.32 10.78 -12.89
N ALA A 419 -37.16 10.80 -13.92
CA ALA A 419 -38.25 9.84 -14.07
C ALA A 419 -37.76 8.43 -14.47
N GLU A 420 -36.78 8.36 -15.36
CA GLU A 420 -36.25 7.11 -15.88
C GLU A 420 -35.19 6.53 -14.92
N PRO A 421 -35.41 5.34 -14.33
CA PRO A 421 -34.47 4.73 -13.36
C PRO A 421 -33.03 4.56 -13.87
N GLU A 422 -32.88 4.21 -15.14
CA GLU A 422 -31.60 4.01 -15.83
C GLU A 422 -30.80 5.31 -16.02
N ARG A 423 -31.47 6.48 -15.99
CA ARG A 423 -30.83 7.78 -16.09
C ARG A 423 -30.43 8.37 -14.74
N LYS A 424 -30.92 7.80 -13.63
CA LYS A 424 -30.51 8.22 -12.31
C LYS A 424 -29.02 8.03 -12.11
N VAL A 425 -28.39 8.98 -11.46
CA VAL A 425 -26.96 8.90 -11.12
C VAL A 425 -26.76 7.85 -10.06
N SER A 426 -25.81 6.95 -10.30
CA SER A 426 -25.45 5.86 -9.38
C SER A 426 -24.22 6.21 -8.53
N PHE A 427 -24.08 5.54 -7.37
CA PHE A 427 -22.99 5.73 -6.43
C PHE A 427 -22.33 4.40 -6.07
N HIS A 428 -21.04 4.24 -6.34
CA HIS A 428 -20.34 2.96 -6.20
C HIS A 428 -19.03 3.11 -5.43
N GLY A 429 -18.71 2.13 -4.59
CA GLY A 429 -17.39 1.95 -4.01
C GLY A 429 -16.50 1.11 -4.92
N LEU A 430 -15.24 1.41 -4.97
CA LEU A 430 -14.28 0.71 -5.82
C LEU A 430 -13.39 -0.26 -5.06
N ASP A 431 -13.26 -0.10 -3.74
CA ASP A 431 -12.28 -0.78 -2.89
C ASP A 431 -12.66 -2.20 -2.49
N LEU A 432 -11.69 -2.95 -1.96
CA LEU A 432 -11.77 -4.40 -1.75
C LEU A 432 -11.73 -4.86 -0.28
N TYR A 433 -11.76 -3.97 0.70
CA TYR A 433 -11.50 -4.35 2.10
C TYR A 433 -12.63 -5.05 2.85
N SER A 434 -13.84 -5.12 2.33
CA SER A 434 -15.02 -5.64 3.02
C SER A 434 -15.29 -7.13 2.76
N LEU A 435 -14.32 -8.00 3.05
CA LEU A 435 -14.39 -9.45 2.78
C LEU A 435 -15.66 -10.11 3.31
N TYR A 436 -15.94 -9.99 4.63
CA TYR A 436 -17.06 -10.72 5.26
C TYR A 436 -18.42 -10.08 5.00
N THR A 437 -18.47 -8.76 4.92
CA THR A 437 -19.69 -8.05 4.50
C THR A 437 -20.07 -8.43 3.07
N SER A 438 -19.09 -8.60 2.18
CA SER A 438 -19.30 -9.07 0.81
C SER A 438 -19.73 -10.52 0.76
N ILE A 439 -19.16 -11.43 1.54
CA ILE A 439 -19.65 -12.81 1.69
C ILE A 439 -21.13 -12.81 2.10
N ALA A 440 -21.50 -12.05 3.14
CA ALA A 440 -22.87 -11.96 3.60
C ALA A 440 -23.82 -11.42 2.52
N SER A 441 -23.38 -10.46 1.69
CA SER A 441 -24.16 -9.90 0.59
C SER A 441 -24.38 -10.93 -0.52
N VAL A 442 -23.35 -11.66 -0.93
CA VAL A 442 -23.47 -12.78 -1.89
C VAL A 442 -24.45 -13.83 -1.40
N LEU A 443 -24.31 -14.28 -0.17
CA LEU A 443 -25.17 -15.31 0.39
C LEU A 443 -26.63 -14.84 0.50
N ARG A 444 -26.88 -13.61 0.89
CA ARG A 444 -28.22 -13.00 0.96
C ARG A 444 -28.88 -12.96 -0.43
N TYR A 445 -28.13 -12.60 -1.46
CA TYR A 445 -28.63 -12.63 -2.82
C TYR A 445 -28.99 -14.03 -3.28
N LEU A 446 -28.07 -15.00 -3.10
CA LEU A 446 -28.27 -16.39 -3.50
C LEU A 446 -29.44 -17.05 -2.73
N ASP A 447 -29.61 -16.76 -1.44
CA ASP A 447 -30.77 -17.26 -0.66
C ASP A 447 -32.09 -16.86 -1.29
N LYS A 448 -32.16 -15.67 -1.87
CA LYS A 448 -33.37 -15.14 -2.52
C LYS A 448 -33.63 -15.77 -3.89
N VAL A 449 -32.56 -15.98 -4.69
CA VAL A 449 -32.68 -16.35 -6.11
C VAL A 449 -32.40 -17.83 -6.38
N ASP A 450 -31.52 -18.46 -5.58
CA ASP A 450 -31.04 -19.84 -5.76
C ASP A 450 -30.54 -20.44 -4.44
N PRO A 451 -31.43 -20.90 -3.56
CA PRO A 451 -31.08 -21.45 -2.25
C PRO A 451 -30.14 -22.66 -2.29
N GLU A 452 -30.13 -23.44 -3.37
CA GLU A 452 -29.23 -24.59 -3.52
C GLU A 452 -27.79 -24.11 -3.74
N THR A 453 -27.59 -23.17 -4.65
CA THR A 453 -26.29 -22.52 -4.87
C THR A 453 -25.84 -21.77 -3.60
N ALA A 454 -26.74 -21.14 -2.86
CA ALA A 454 -26.43 -20.50 -1.55
C ALA A 454 -25.85 -21.50 -0.54
N ARG A 455 -26.41 -22.73 -0.48
CA ARG A 455 -25.92 -23.78 0.41
C ARG A 455 -24.48 -24.21 0.03
N VAL A 456 -24.20 -24.37 -1.24
CA VAL A 456 -22.86 -24.70 -1.74
C VAL A 456 -21.89 -23.55 -1.47
N ALA A 457 -22.30 -22.31 -1.72
CA ALA A 457 -21.47 -21.13 -1.46
C ALA A 457 -21.07 -20.99 0.00
N ARG A 458 -22.00 -21.28 0.94
CA ARG A 458 -21.67 -21.30 2.39
C ARG A 458 -20.59 -22.30 2.74
N LEU A 459 -20.65 -23.50 2.16
CA LEU A 459 -19.64 -24.53 2.39
C LEU A 459 -18.27 -24.07 1.87
N ARG A 460 -18.23 -23.48 0.66
CA ARG A 460 -17.01 -22.97 0.05
C ARG A 460 -16.40 -21.79 0.79
N TYR A 461 -17.22 -20.81 1.19
CA TYR A 461 -16.74 -19.66 1.99
C TYR A 461 -16.39 -20.06 3.45
N GLY A 462 -16.82 -21.24 3.90
CA GLY A 462 -16.53 -21.76 5.24
C GLY A 462 -15.05 -21.85 5.58
N CYS A 463 -14.16 -21.95 4.59
CA CYS A 463 -12.71 -21.92 4.79
C CYS A 463 -12.22 -20.56 5.32
N LEU A 464 -12.92 -19.46 5.05
CA LEU A 464 -12.60 -18.11 5.52
C LEU A 464 -13.16 -17.81 6.93
N THR A 465 -14.18 -18.54 7.38
CA THR A 465 -14.87 -18.31 8.66
C THR A 465 -13.94 -18.27 9.90
N PRO A 466 -12.90 -19.12 10.01
CA PRO A 466 -11.98 -19.05 11.15
C PRO A 466 -11.25 -17.72 11.30
N TRP A 467 -11.19 -16.90 10.25
CA TRP A 467 -10.43 -15.66 10.15
C TRP A 467 -11.30 -14.42 10.22
N GLU A 468 -12.61 -14.55 10.44
CA GLU A 468 -13.60 -13.47 10.46
C GLU A 468 -13.22 -12.32 11.42
N ARG A 469 -12.55 -12.65 12.52
CA ARG A 469 -12.14 -11.65 13.52
C ARG A 469 -10.86 -10.91 13.15
N ASP A 470 -10.02 -11.51 12.30
CA ASP A 470 -8.77 -10.93 11.85
C ASP A 470 -8.37 -11.56 10.49
N PRO A 471 -8.83 -10.98 9.39
CA PRO A 471 -8.54 -11.47 8.04
C PRO A 471 -7.06 -11.47 7.68
N ALA A 472 -6.25 -10.60 8.29
CA ALA A 472 -4.81 -10.58 8.07
C ALA A 472 -4.13 -11.88 8.53
N LEU A 473 -4.65 -12.53 9.55
CA LEU A 473 -4.15 -13.85 10.00
C LEU A 473 -4.35 -14.94 8.93
N TYR A 474 -5.36 -14.81 8.05
CA TYR A 474 -5.54 -15.72 6.92
C TYR A 474 -4.35 -15.71 5.98
N GLY A 475 -3.93 -14.53 5.52
CA GLY A 475 -2.78 -14.38 4.63
C GLY A 475 -1.52 -15.02 5.23
N ARG A 476 -1.29 -14.79 6.51
CA ARG A 476 -0.19 -15.39 7.24
C ARG A 476 -0.29 -16.92 7.36
N ALA A 477 -1.47 -17.45 7.65
CA ALA A 477 -1.70 -18.89 7.72
C ALA A 477 -1.51 -19.56 6.35
N ALA A 478 -1.90 -18.89 5.28
CA ALA A 478 -1.69 -19.31 3.90
C ALA A 478 -0.20 -19.47 3.57
N LEU A 479 0.66 -18.54 4.01
CA LEU A 479 2.12 -18.62 3.84
C LEU A 479 2.73 -19.87 4.50
N THR A 480 2.19 -20.31 5.63
CA THR A 480 2.76 -21.45 6.37
C THR A 480 2.40 -22.81 5.77
N ARG A 481 1.60 -22.87 4.70
CA ARG A 481 1.06 -24.10 4.07
C ARG A 481 0.40 -25.08 5.06
N ARG A 482 0.02 -24.61 6.24
CA ARG A 482 -0.64 -25.42 7.27
C ARG A 482 -2.14 -25.59 7.05
N PHE A 483 -2.71 -24.75 6.18
CA PHE A 483 -4.12 -24.75 5.83
C PHE A 483 -4.29 -24.79 4.32
N ALA A 484 -5.37 -25.40 3.84
CA ALA A 484 -5.74 -25.35 2.44
C ALA A 484 -6.10 -23.89 2.08
N LEU A 485 -5.60 -23.40 0.97
CA LEU A 485 -5.93 -22.07 0.45
C LEU A 485 -7.41 -22.02 0.08
N CYS A 486 -8.06 -20.90 0.39
CA CYS A 486 -9.47 -20.69 0.05
C CYS A 486 -9.68 -20.24 -1.40
N GLU A 487 -8.63 -19.93 -2.13
CA GLU A 487 -8.70 -19.35 -3.48
C GLU A 487 -9.57 -20.18 -4.45
N ALA A 488 -9.34 -21.49 -4.54
CA ALA A 488 -10.08 -22.36 -5.44
C ALA A 488 -11.58 -22.38 -5.10
N GLU A 489 -11.93 -22.39 -3.82
CA GLU A 489 -13.32 -22.42 -3.36
C GLU A 489 -14.02 -21.08 -3.61
N VAL A 490 -13.33 -19.97 -3.35
CA VAL A 490 -13.82 -18.61 -3.59
C VAL A 490 -14.04 -18.36 -5.08
N LEU A 491 -13.05 -18.68 -5.92
CA LEU A 491 -13.16 -18.57 -7.39
C LEU A 491 -14.26 -19.47 -7.95
N SER A 492 -14.47 -20.68 -7.38
CA SER A 492 -15.56 -21.56 -7.79
C SER A 492 -16.93 -20.95 -7.52
N ASN A 493 -17.10 -20.17 -6.45
CA ASN A 493 -18.35 -19.45 -6.18
C ASN A 493 -18.59 -18.35 -7.22
N LEU A 494 -17.59 -17.52 -7.49
CA LEU A 494 -17.69 -16.46 -8.51
C LEU A 494 -18.01 -17.06 -9.88
N ARG A 495 -17.31 -18.15 -10.30
CA ARG A 495 -17.59 -18.85 -11.55
C ARG A 495 -19.01 -19.38 -11.61
N ALA A 496 -19.50 -20.07 -10.58
CA ALA A 496 -20.85 -20.61 -10.55
C ALA A 496 -21.94 -19.52 -10.71
N MET A 497 -21.70 -18.31 -10.18
CA MET A 497 -22.59 -17.16 -10.41
C MET A 497 -22.52 -16.65 -11.84
N LEU A 498 -21.32 -16.54 -12.42
CA LEU A 498 -21.13 -16.08 -13.79
C LEU A 498 -21.65 -17.07 -14.82
N ASP A 499 -21.56 -18.38 -14.59
CA ASP A 499 -22.12 -19.42 -15.48
C ASP A 499 -23.65 -19.30 -15.60
N ARG A 500 -24.31 -18.81 -14.55
CA ARG A 500 -25.78 -18.59 -14.55
C ARG A 500 -26.19 -17.12 -14.77
N ARG A 501 -25.27 -16.28 -15.26
CA ARG A 501 -25.48 -14.83 -15.39
C ARG A 501 -26.72 -14.43 -16.17
N LEU A 502 -27.03 -15.12 -17.27
CA LEU A 502 -28.21 -14.80 -18.09
C LEU A 502 -29.53 -15.07 -17.35
N GLU A 503 -29.57 -16.13 -16.55
CA GLU A 503 -30.72 -16.46 -15.72
C GLU A 503 -30.90 -15.44 -14.61
N TYR A 504 -29.82 -15.10 -13.89
CA TYR A 504 -29.86 -14.17 -12.77
C TYR A 504 -30.13 -12.73 -13.22
N ALA A 505 -29.46 -12.27 -14.29
CA ALA A 505 -29.64 -10.92 -14.84
C ALA A 505 -31.07 -10.71 -15.38
N ALA A 506 -31.72 -11.77 -15.93
CA ALA A 506 -33.11 -11.69 -16.39
C ALA A 506 -34.11 -11.50 -15.24
N ARG A 507 -33.74 -11.83 -13.98
CA ARG A 507 -34.61 -11.65 -12.81
C ARG A 507 -34.47 -10.23 -12.23
N ASP A 508 -33.22 -9.77 -12.02
CA ASP A 508 -32.89 -8.46 -11.49
C ASP A 508 -31.41 -8.16 -11.78
N GLY A 509 -31.15 -7.42 -12.84
CA GLY A 509 -29.79 -7.15 -13.31
C GLY A 509 -28.95 -6.33 -12.32
N GLU A 510 -29.53 -5.40 -11.57
CA GLU A 510 -28.81 -4.57 -10.60
C GLU A 510 -28.43 -5.38 -9.35
N SER A 511 -29.36 -6.16 -8.79
CA SER A 511 -29.06 -7.05 -7.67
C SER A 511 -28.06 -8.13 -8.06
N PHE A 512 -28.05 -8.56 -9.32
CA PHE A 512 -27.04 -9.47 -9.84
C PHE A 512 -25.67 -8.80 -9.95
N LEU A 513 -25.59 -7.58 -10.49
CA LEU A 513 -24.34 -6.81 -10.50
C LEU A 513 -23.76 -6.65 -9.08
N ASP A 514 -24.60 -6.23 -8.13
CA ASP A 514 -24.18 -6.08 -6.72
C ASP A 514 -23.60 -7.39 -6.16
N ALA A 515 -24.29 -8.52 -6.40
CA ALA A 515 -23.83 -9.82 -5.93
C ALA A 515 -22.52 -10.28 -6.58
N VAL A 516 -22.35 -10.06 -7.89
CA VAL A 516 -21.12 -10.40 -8.62
C VAL A 516 -19.95 -9.54 -8.15
N GLN A 517 -20.16 -8.25 -7.95
CA GLN A 517 -19.10 -7.37 -7.43
C GLN A 517 -18.69 -7.75 -6.01
N ASN A 518 -19.65 -8.06 -5.14
CA ASN A 518 -19.33 -8.60 -3.82
C ASN A 518 -18.53 -9.91 -3.91
N ALA A 519 -18.85 -10.82 -4.85
CA ALA A 519 -18.08 -12.05 -5.06
C ALA A 519 -16.65 -11.77 -5.59
N ARG A 520 -16.47 -10.74 -6.42
CA ARG A 520 -15.13 -10.26 -6.85
C ARG A 520 -14.35 -9.64 -5.72
N VAL A 521 -14.99 -8.84 -4.85
CA VAL A 521 -14.37 -8.33 -3.63
C VAL A 521 -13.84 -9.49 -2.79
N VAL A 522 -14.65 -10.55 -2.56
CA VAL A 522 -14.20 -11.73 -1.80
C VAL A 522 -12.98 -12.38 -2.44
N ALA A 523 -12.98 -12.55 -3.77
CA ALA A 523 -11.87 -13.19 -4.50
C ALA A 523 -10.58 -12.35 -4.45
N ASN A 524 -10.70 -11.03 -4.63
CA ASN A 524 -9.53 -10.15 -4.64
C ASN A 524 -9.06 -9.80 -3.23
N ALA A 525 -9.95 -9.71 -2.24
CA ALA A 525 -9.57 -9.56 -0.83
C ALA A 525 -8.80 -10.80 -0.33
N GLU A 526 -9.23 -12.01 -0.70
CA GLU A 526 -8.49 -13.23 -0.38
C GLU A 526 -7.05 -13.17 -0.94
N ARG A 527 -6.89 -12.78 -2.21
CA ARG A 527 -5.57 -12.60 -2.85
C ARG A 527 -4.79 -11.47 -2.19
N TYR A 528 -5.44 -10.34 -1.88
CA TYR A 528 -4.83 -9.19 -1.24
C TYR A 528 -4.26 -9.56 0.12
N TYR A 529 -5.02 -10.25 0.99
CA TYR A 529 -4.53 -10.67 2.30
C TYR A 529 -3.37 -11.65 2.21
N ARG A 530 -3.25 -12.42 1.13
CA ARG A 530 -2.05 -13.22 0.87
C ARG A 530 -0.89 -12.35 0.37
N ALA A 531 -1.16 -11.48 -0.60
CA ALA A 531 -0.15 -10.63 -1.25
C ALA A 531 0.48 -9.62 -0.27
N MET A 532 -0.26 -9.11 0.71
CA MET A 532 0.22 -8.12 1.68
C MET A 532 1.48 -8.57 2.44
N TYR A 533 1.75 -9.86 2.50
CA TYR A 533 2.95 -10.42 3.12
C TYR A 533 4.10 -10.68 2.14
N TYR A 534 3.87 -10.53 0.81
CA TYR A 534 4.89 -10.76 -0.22
C TYR A 534 5.59 -9.48 -0.67
N GLY A 535 4.94 -8.32 -0.57
CA GLY A 535 5.54 -7.04 -0.91
C GLY A 535 4.51 -5.92 -1.05
N SER A 536 4.91 -4.66 -0.78
CA SER A 536 4.02 -3.50 -0.85
C SER A 536 3.51 -3.25 -2.27
N ALA A 537 4.37 -3.35 -3.29
CA ALA A 537 4.00 -3.11 -4.68
C ALA A 537 2.98 -4.13 -5.20
N GLU A 538 3.07 -5.42 -4.82
CA GLU A 538 2.11 -6.43 -5.27
C GLU A 538 0.72 -6.20 -4.69
N SER A 539 0.62 -5.94 -3.38
CA SER A 539 -0.66 -5.64 -2.74
C SER A 539 -1.25 -4.32 -3.23
N TRP A 540 -0.42 -3.28 -3.42
CA TRP A 540 -0.83 -2.02 -4.02
C TRP A 540 -1.41 -2.22 -5.43
N ASN A 541 -0.65 -2.85 -6.31
CA ASN A 541 -1.06 -3.11 -7.69
C ASN A 541 -2.35 -3.94 -7.78
N LEU A 542 -2.54 -4.90 -6.87
CA LEU A 542 -3.75 -5.71 -6.82
C LEU A 542 -4.96 -4.86 -6.40
N ARG A 543 -4.82 -3.96 -5.43
CA ARG A 543 -5.88 -3.05 -4.97
C ARG A 543 -6.28 -2.09 -6.09
N ASP A 544 -5.32 -1.41 -6.70
CA ASP A 544 -5.59 -0.43 -7.76
C ASP A 544 -6.17 -1.08 -9.04
N ARG A 545 -5.69 -2.27 -9.42
CA ARG A 545 -6.32 -3.05 -10.51
C ARG A 545 -7.76 -3.43 -10.17
N HIS A 546 -8.04 -3.83 -8.92
CA HIS A 546 -9.40 -4.13 -8.49
C HIS A 546 -10.30 -2.90 -8.59
N MET A 547 -9.86 -1.74 -8.11
CA MET A 547 -10.61 -0.49 -8.19
C MET A 547 -10.89 -0.10 -9.64
N PHE A 548 -9.89 -0.18 -10.50
CA PHE A 548 -10.05 0.12 -11.93
C PHE A 548 -10.97 -0.88 -12.65
N ASP A 549 -10.83 -2.18 -12.42
CA ASP A 549 -11.69 -3.21 -13.01
C ASP A 549 -13.16 -3.08 -12.54
N THR A 550 -13.35 -2.64 -11.28
CA THR A 550 -14.68 -2.32 -10.75
C THR A 550 -15.27 -1.11 -11.46
N LEU A 551 -14.51 -0.04 -11.64
CA LEU A 551 -14.92 1.16 -12.40
C LEU A 551 -15.34 0.77 -13.84
N ARG A 552 -14.51 0.00 -14.55
CA ARG A 552 -14.81 -0.48 -15.92
C ARG A 552 -16.10 -1.28 -15.96
N THR A 553 -16.30 -2.16 -14.98
CA THR A 553 -17.51 -2.98 -14.89
C THR A 553 -18.76 -2.14 -14.70
N VAL A 554 -18.71 -1.12 -13.83
CA VAL A 554 -19.81 -0.19 -13.58
C VAL A 554 -20.13 0.62 -14.85
N ILE A 555 -19.11 1.21 -15.49
CA ILE A 555 -19.28 1.96 -16.75
C ILE A 555 -19.88 1.05 -17.84
N GLY A 556 -19.36 -0.17 -18.00
CA GLY A 556 -19.88 -1.14 -18.97
C GLY A 556 -21.32 -1.56 -18.71
N PHE A 557 -21.71 -1.74 -17.45
CA PHE A 557 -23.08 -2.06 -17.06
C PHE A 557 -24.06 -0.91 -17.33
N ARG A 558 -23.62 0.33 -17.10
CA ARG A 558 -24.41 1.55 -17.35
C ARG A 558 -24.55 1.90 -18.83
N GLY A 559 -23.77 1.26 -19.69
CA GLY A 559 -23.86 1.38 -21.14
C GLY A 559 -22.84 2.32 -21.79
N PRO A 560 -22.88 2.42 -23.13
CA PRO A 560 -21.84 3.12 -23.90
C PRO A 560 -21.78 4.64 -23.64
N GLU A 561 -22.90 5.25 -23.24
CA GLU A 561 -23.01 6.68 -22.94
C GLU A 561 -22.65 7.00 -21.47
N ALA A 562 -22.25 6.01 -20.69
CA ALA A 562 -21.93 6.22 -19.28
C ALA A 562 -20.66 7.08 -19.12
N LYS A 563 -20.75 8.09 -18.26
CA LYS A 563 -19.64 8.94 -17.83
C LYS A 563 -19.47 8.86 -16.31
N ALA A 564 -18.26 8.65 -15.85
CA ALA A 564 -17.97 8.45 -14.43
C ALA A 564 -17.11 9.57 -13.82
N VAL A 565 -17.51 10.04 -12.64
CA VAL A 565 -16.64 10.81 -11.75
C VAL A 565 -16.03 9.85 -10.72
N VAL A 566 -14.72 9.91 -10.52
CA VAL A 566 -13.98 9.08 -9.56
C VAL A 566 -13.42 9.97 -8.48
N TRP A 567 -13.65 9.63 -7.20
CA TRP A 567 -13.06 10.31 -6.03
C TRP A 567 -12.12 9.34 -5.31
N GLU A 568 -10.85 9.56 -5.45
CA GLU A 568 -9.79 8.83 -4.74
C GLU A 568 -8.68 9.80 -4.33
N HIS A 569 -7.70 9.31 -3.58
CA HIS A 569 -6.52 10.08 -3.22
C HIS A 569 -5.65 10.40 -4.45
N ASN A 570 -4.84 11.47 -4.40
CA ASN A 570 -3.91 11.84 -5.49
C ASN A 570 -3.01 10.67 -5.91
N SER A 571 -2.57 9.87 -4.95
CA SER A 571 -1.71 8.69 -5.21
C SER A 571 -2.39 7.60 -6.02
N HIS A 572 -3.73 7.53 -6.03
CA HIS A 572 -4.51 6.60 -6.83
C HIS A 572 -4.91 7.18 -8.19
N ILE A 573 -5.29 8.47 -8.24
CA ILE A 573 -5.84 9.05 -9.47
C ILE A 573 -4.79 9.76 -10.35
N GLY A 574 -3.64 10.12 -9.82
CA GLY A 574 -2.55 10.67 -10.63
C GLY A 574 -1.88 9.56 -11.47
N ASN A 575 -1.30 9.89 -12.62
CA ASN A 575 -0.59 8.90 -13.43
C ASN A 575 0.68 8.42 -12.72
N ALA A 576 0.70 7.19 -12.20
CA ALA A 576 1.84 6.62 -11.46
C ALA A 576 3.14 6.59 -12.28
N ALA A 577 3.06 6.45 -13.62
CA ALA A 577 4.22 6.48 -14.50
C ALA A 577 5.01 7.81 -14.43
N ALA A 578 4.38 8.88 -13.94
CA ALA A 578 4.98 10.20 -13.73
C ALA A 578 5.59 10.38 -12.33
N THR A 579 5.71 9.32 -11.54
CA THR A 579 6.10 9.37 -10.12
C THR A 579 7.15 8.34 -9.77
N GLU A 580 7.78 8.48 -8.61
CA GLU A 580 8.68 7.44 -8.09
C GLU A 580 7.96 6.12 -7.77
N MET A 581 6.63 6.13 -7.59
CA MET A 581 5.81 4.91 -7.43
C MET A 581 5.92 4.05 -8.70
N GLY A 582 5.71 4.64 -9.89
CA GLY A 582 5.90 3.95 -11.16
C GLY A 582 7.33 3.45 -11.37
N ALA A 583 8.35 4.23 -10.95
CA ALA A 583 9.74 3.80 -10.99
C ALA A 583 10.01 2.57 -10.09
N ARG A 584 9.22 2.37 -9.03
CA ARG A 584 9.25 1.18 -8.15
C ARG A 584 8.40 0.02 -8.67
N GLY A 585 7.72 0.17 -9.80
CA GLY A 585 6.83 -0.85 -10.38
C GLY A 585 5.42 -0.86 -9.78
N GLU A 586 5.05 0.21 -9.07
CA GLU A 586 3.69 0.44 -8.60
C GLU A 586 2.88 1.10 -9.72
N LEU A 587 1.66 0.64 -9.93
CA LEU A 587 0.67 1.25 -10.83
C LEU A 587 -0.51 1.77 -10.01
N ASN A 588 -1.34 2.62 -10.62
CA ASN A 588 -2.55 3.10 -9.97
C ASN A 588 -3.72 3.28 -10.95
N VAL A 589 -4.89 3.61 -10.41
CA VAL A 589 -6.12 3.83 -11.18
C VAL A 589 -5.94 4.91 -12.25
N GLY A 590 -5.23 6.00 -11.95
CA GLY A 590 -4.98 7.10 -12.88
C GLY A 590 -4.14 6.66 -14.09
N GLN A 591 -3.07 5.88 -13.88
CA GLN A 591 -2.30 5.30 -14.98
C GLN A 591 -3.16 4.36 -15.82
N LEU A 592 -3.90 3.43 -15.19
CA LEU A 592 -4.77 2.49 -15.90
C LEU A 592 -5.88 3.22 -16.67
N ALA A 593 -6.44 4.31 -16.12
CA ALA A 593 -7.43 5.12 -16.81
C ALA A 593 -6.81 5.86 -18.01
N ARG A 594 -5.57 6.36 -17.88
CA ARG A 594 -4.87 6.99 -18.99
C ARG A 594 -4.56 5.98 -20.11
N ASP A 595 -4.16 4.77 -19.73
CA ASP A 595 -3.84 3.69 -20.69
C ASP A 595 -5.09 3.23 -21.46
N GLU A 596 -6.27 3.15 -20.81
CA GLU A 596 -7.50 2.65 -21.45
C GLU A 596 -8.32 3.75 -22.15
N PHE A 597 -8.47 4.92 -21.53
CA PHE A 597 -9.33 6.00 -22.00
C PHE A 597 -8.57 7.11 -22.73
N ALA A 598 -7.23 7.14 -22.65
CA ALA A 598 -6.37 8.15 -23.27
C ALA A 598 -6.86 9.58 -22.92
N ASP A 599 -7.23 10.37 -23.95
CA ASP A 599 -7.72 11.74 -23.79
C ASP A 599 -9.14 11.83 -23.21
N ASP A 600 -9.90 10.74 -23.22
CA ASP A 600 -11.22 10.65 -22.58
C ASP A 600 -11.14 10.47 -21.05
N ALA A 601 -9.94 10.40 -20.48
CA ALA A 601 -9.67 10.51 -19.04
C ALA A 601 -9.14 11.90 -18.70
N TYR A 602 -9.72 12.57 -17.69
CA TYR A 602 -9.27 13.85 -17.18
C TYR A 602 -8.92 13.76 -15.70
N LEU A 603 -7.65 13.99 -15.36
CA LEU A 603 -7.08 13.77 -14.04
C LEU A 603 -6.86 15.11 -13.33
N ILE A 604 -7.46 15.29 -12.15
CA ILE A 604 -7.43 16.54 -11.37
C ILE A 604 -6.78 16.29 -10.02
N GLY A 605 -5.56 16.80 -9.83
CA GLY A 605 -4.83 16.74 -8.57
C GLY A 605 -5.15 17.91 -7.64
N PHE A 606 -4.82 17.76 -6.36
CA PHE A 606 -5.04 18.76 -5.33
C PHE A 606 -3.79 19.00 -4.51
N GLY A 607 -3.64 20.23 -3.97
CA GLY A 607 -2.57 20.56 -3.05
C GLY A 607 -2.94 21.62 -2.03
N THR A 608 -2.16 21.65 -0.94
CA THR A 608 -2.27 22.65 0.13
C THR A 608 -0.92 22.93 0.76
N ASP A 609 -0.68 24.17 1.24
CA ASP A 609 0.54 24.49 2.00
C ASP A 609 0.42 24.08 3.46
N HIS A 610 -0.65 24.50 4.12
CA HIS A 610 -0.82 24.29 5.57
C HIS A 610 -2.32 24.29 5.95
N GLY A 611 -2.59 24.11 7.24
CA GLY A 611 -3.94 24.12 7.77
C GLY A 611 -4.19 23.01 8.78
N THR A 612 -5.34 22.37 8.71
CA THR A 612 -5.69 21.21 9.54
C THR A 612 -6.28 20.08 8.73
N VAL A 613 -6.08 18.85 9.17
CA VAL A 613 -6.58 17.63 8.56
C VAL A 613 -7.15 16.69 9.63
N ALA A 614 -8.21 15.96 9.33
CA ALA A 614 -8.67 14.84 10.15
C ALA A 614 -7.84 13.60 9.77
N ALA A 615 -7.07 13.07 10.70
CA ALA A 615 -6.21 11.90 10.49
C ALA A 615 -5.95 11.19 11.82
N ALA A 616 -5.57 9.91 11.76
CA ALA A 616 -5.09 9.18 12.93
C ALA A 616 -3.57 9.28 13.09
N THR A 617 -3.06 8.94 14.26
CA THR A 617 -1.62 8.78 14.51
C THR A 617 -1.13 7.41 14.08
N ASP A 618 -1.96 6.38 14.31
CA ASP A 618 -1.69 4.99 13.96
C ASP A 618 -2.88 4.38 13.24
N TRP A 619 -2.63 3.23 12.60
CA TRP A 619 -3.69 2.46 11.98
C TRP A 619 -4.71 2.00 13.03
N ASP A 620 -6.00 2.13 12.72
CA ASP A 620 -7.11 1.86 13.64
C ASP A 620 -7.12 2.76 14.89
N GLY A 621 -6.34 3.84 14.88
CA GLY A 621 -6.32 4.84 15.94
C GLY A 621 -7.49 5.82 15.88
N ASP A 622 -7.70 6.54 16.98
CA ASP A 622 -8.71 7.59 17.05
C ASP A 622 -8.40 8.72 16.03
N MET A 623 -9.46 9.25 15.44
CA MET A 623 -9.36 10.43 14.60
C MET A 623 -9.02 11.67 15.43
N GLU A 624 -8.00 12.39 14.99
CA GLU A 624 -7.55 13.65 15.57
C GLU A 624 -7.61 14.77 14.51
N ILE A 625 -7.82 16.01 14.94
CA ILE A 625 -7.59 17.18 14.08
C ILE A 625 -6.13 17.58 14.21
N LYS A 626 -5.35 17.27 13.18
CA LYS A 626 -3.91 17.51 13.16
C LYS A 626 -3.57 18.76 12.34
N ARG A 627 -2.50 19.44 12.75
CA ARG A 627 -1.99 20.59 12.01
C ARG A 627 -1.09 20.10 10.88
N VAL A 628 -1.43 20.46 9.64
CA VAL A 628 -0.57 20.26 8.47
C VAL A 628 0.60 21.25 8.53
N ARG A 629 1.81 20.76 8.42
CA ARG A 629 3.02 21.60 8.41
C ARG A 629 3.09 22.43 7.13
N PRO A 630 3.76 23.59 7.15
CA PRO A 630 4.09 24.30 5.91
C PRO A 630 4.84 23.37 4.94
N SER A 631 4.51 23.46 3.67
CA SER A 631 5.04 22.58 2.63
C SER A 631 6.57 22.59 2.55
N HIS A 632 7.16 21.47 2.13
CA HIS A 632 8.63 21.34 2.00
C HIS A 632 9.18 22.33 0.96
N PRO A 633 10.35 22.97 1.20
CA PRO A 633 10.92 23.96 0.28
C PRO A 633 11.13 23.48 -1.15
N GLU A 634 11.31 22.18 -1.37
CA GLU A 634 11.56 21.55 -2.67
C GLU A 634 10.31 20.92 -3.29
N SER A 635 9.12 21.22 -2.76
CA SER A 635 7.86 20.66 -3.25
C SER A 635 7.11 21.57 -4.22
N TYR A 636 6.17 20.98 -4.97
CA TYR A 636 5.24 21.74 -5.82
C TYR A 636 4.33 22.64 -5.00
N GLU A 637 3.90 22.20 -3.82
CA GLU A 637 3.06 22.99 -2.91
C GLU A 637 3.77 24.28 -2.48
N ARG A 638 5.09 24.22 -2.27
CA ARG A 638 5.87 25.42 -1.96
C ARG A 638 5.89 26.42 -3.11
N LEU A 639 5.95 25.97 -4.35
CA LEU A 639 5.88 26.86 -5.52
C LEU A 639 4.50 27.52 -5.62
N CYS A 640 3.44 26.75 -5.40
CA CYS A 640 2.07 27.25 -5.36
C CYS A 640 1.87 28.29 -4.23
N HIS A 641 2.36 28.00 -3.02
CA HIS A 641 2.35 28.94 -1.89
C HIS A 641 3.07 30.25 -2.21
N LEU A 642 4.26 30.18 -2.79
CA LEU A 642 5.05 31.34 -3.17
C LEU A 642 4.40 32.18 -4.27
N SER A 643 3.44 31.64 -5.04
CA SER A 643 2.64 32.43 -5.98
C SER A 643 1.86 33.53 -5.28
N GLY A 644 1.51 33.35 -4.00
CA GLY A 644 0.74 34.29 -3.19
C GLY A 644 -0.75 34.36 -3.58
N VAL A 645 -1.26 33.38 -4.34
CA VAL A 645 -2.68 33.23 -4.68
C VAL A 645 -3.31 32.21 -3.74
N PRO A 646 -4.31 32.58 -2.92
CA PRO A 646 -4.83 31.70 -1.87
C PRO A 646 -5.55 30.45 -2.37
N ALA A 647 -6.28 30.54 -3.49
CA ALA A 647 -6.95 29.43 -4.11
C ALA A 647 -7.06 29.63 -5.63
N PHE A 648 -6.77 28.59 -6.41
CA PHE A 648 -6.81 28.68 -7.86
C PHE A 648 -6.92 27.32 -8.54
N LEU A 649 -7.30 27.35 -9.83
CA LEU A 649 -7.12 26.25 -10.78
C LEU A 649 -5.86 26.49 -11.60
N LEU A 650 -5.07 25.46 -11.84
CA LEU A 650 -3.89 25.49 -12.67
C LEU A 650 -4.01 24.45 -13.78
N HIS A 651 -4.19 24.90 -15.01
CA HIS A 651 -4.25 24.03 -16.18
C HIS A 651 -2.87 23.51 -16.54
N LEU A 652 -2.66 22.18 -16.49
CA LEU A 652 -1.38 21.52 -16.71
C LEU A 652 -1.27 20.85 -18.07
N ARG A 653 -2.39 20.36 -18.65
CA ARG A 653 -2.37 19.65 -19.94
C ARG A 653 -1.91 20.57 -21.07
N GLU A 654 -2.56 21.72 -21.22
CA GLU A 654 -2.26 22.75 -22.24
C GLU A 654 -2.39 24.16 -21.63
N PRO A 655 -1.43 24.58 -20.79
CA PRO A 655 -1.51 25.90 -20.18
C PRO A 655 -1.40 27.01 -21.24
N ARG A 656 -1.98 28.17 -20.94
CA ARG A 656 -1.86 29.37 -21.81
C ARG A 656 -0.42 29.78 -22.03
N ARG A 657 0.44 29.48 -21.06
CA ARG A 657 1.88 29.72 -21.08
C ARG A 657 2.64 28.39 -21.04
N PRO A 658 3.16 27.91 -22.16
CA PRO A 658 3.91 26.66 -22.21
C PRO A 658 5.09 26.61 -21.23
N GLU A 659 5.69 27.76 -20.89
CA GLU A 659 6.81 27.87 -19.96
C GLU A 659 6.43 27.39 -18.55
N VAL A 660 5.18 27.51 -18.15
CA VAL A 660 4.69 26.99 -16.85
C VAL A 660 4.82 25.48 -16.83
N ARG A 661 4.36 24.80 -17.89
CA ARG A 661 4.46 23.35 -18.02
C ARG A 661 5.92 22.92 -18.03
N GLU A 662 6.76 23.59 -18.82
CA GLU A 662 8.19 23.29 -18.92
C GLU A 662 8.92 23.38 -17.57
N GLU A 663 8.59 24.37 -16.73
CA GLU A 663 9.19 24.55 -15.40
C GLU A 663 8.63 23.55 -14.36
N LEU A 664 7.38 23.12 -14.50
CA LEU A 664 6.77 22.11 -13.65
C LEU A 664 7.10 20.68 -14.08
N GLU A 665 7.66 20.46 -15.29
CA GLU A 665 8.21 19.17 -15.71
C GLU A 665 9.52 18.80 -14.99
N VAL A 666 10.13 19.73 -14.25
CA VAL A 666 11.25 19.43 -13.38
C VAL A 666 10.74 18.62 -12.18
N PRO A 667 11.25 17.39 -11.94
CA PRO A 667 10.79 16.54 -10.85
C PRO A 667 10.92 17.23 -9.48
N ARG A 668 9.89 17.17 -8.65
CA ARG A 668 9.85 17.73 -7.30
C ARG A 668 9.09 16.83 -6.36
N LEU A 669 9.22 17.11 -5.08
CA LEU A 669 8.40 16.48 -4.05
C LEU A 669 6.93 16.90 -4.23
N GLU A 670 6.02 15.94 -4.06
CA GLU A 670 4.58 16.14 -3.95
C GLU A 670 4.10 15.56 -2.62
N ARG A 671 3.23 16.27 -1.92
CA ARG A 671 2.68 15.83 -0.64
C ARG A 671 1.48 14.90 -0.83
N ALA A 672 1.48 13.79 -0.09
CA ALA A 672 0.37 12.85 -0.02
C ALA A 672 0.14 12.44 1.44
N ILE A 673 -0.92 12.93 2.05
CA ILE A 673 -1.32 12.57 3.43
C ILE A 673 -2.49 11.60 3.34
N GLY A 674 -2.25 10.33 3.70
CA GLY A 674 -3.28 9.31 3.78
C GLY A 674 -4.16 9.44 5.05
N VAL A 675 -4.68 8.31 5.52
CA VAL A 675 -5.49 8.26 6.75
C VAL A 675 -4.67 8.43 8.02
N ILE A 676 -3.35 8.20 7.93
CA ILE A 676 -2.41 8.42 9.01
C ILE A 676 -1.59 9.67 8.67
N TYR A 677 -1.42 10.55 9.66
CA TYR A 677 -0.55 11.71 9.53
C TYR A 677 0.33 11.88 10.76
N ARG A 678 1.64 11.86 10.55
CA ARG A 678 2.67 12.11 11.56
C ARG A 678 3.53 13.29 11.11
N PRO A 679 3.24 14.51 11.59
CA PRO A 679 3.97 15.72 11.18
C PRO A 679 5.49 15.62 11.38
N GLU A 680 5.94 14.83 12.35
CA GLU A 680 7.35 14.69 12.74
C GLU A 680 8.15 13.93 11.67
N THR A 681 7.53 12.98 10.97
CA THR A 681 8.15 12.17 9.91
C THR A 681 7.65 12.51 8.50
N GLU A 682 6.94 13.62 8.34
CA GLU A 682 6.23 14.00 7.12
C GLU A 682 7.09 13.86 5.85
N LEU A 683 8.34 14.34 5.86
CA LEU A 683 9.23 14.27 4.69
C LEU A 683 9.53 12.82 4.26
N LEU A 684 9.56 11.88 5.19
CA LEU A 684 9.90 10.49 4.92
C LEU A 684 8.70 9.62 4.56
N SER A 685 7.51 10.03 5.02
CA SER A 685 6.31 9.20 4.94
C SER A 685 5.18 9.81 4.11
N HIS A 686 5.24 11.11 3.79
CA HIS A 686 4.15 11.84 3.14
C HIS A 686 4.60 12.70 1.94
N TYR A 687 5.79 12.44 1.41
CA TYR A 687 6.29 13.05 0.18
C TYR A 687 6.88 12.00 -0.73
N PHE A 688 6.68 12.17 -2.03
CA PHE A 688 7.30 11.36 -3.07
C PHE A 688 7.69 12.24 -4.27
N GLN A 689 8.62 11.79 -5.10
CA GLN A 689 9.02 12.50 -6.31
C GLN A 689 7.99 12.31 -7.41
N ALA A 690 7.62 13.40 -8.08
CA ALA A 690 6.67 13.39 -9.18
C ALA A 690 7.02 14.41 -10.26
N VAL A 691 6.39 14.29 -11.43
CA VAL A 691 6.38 15.28 -12.52
C VAL A 691 4.94 15.73 -12.71
N LEU A 692 4.57 16.82 -12.06
CA LEU A 692 3.19 17.27 -11.90
C LEU A 692 2.38 17.35 -13.20
N PRO A 693 2.88 17.96 -14.34
CA PRO A 693 2.12 18.04 -15.59
C PRO A 693 1.96 16.72 -16.35
N TRP A 694 2.67 15.66 -15.94
CA TRP A 694 2.52 14.33 -16.50
C TRP A 694 1.63 13.44 -15.64
N GLN A 695 1.46 13.86 -14.39
CA GLN A 695 0.63 13.18 -13.42
C GLN A 695 -0.83 13.62 -13.53
N PHE A 696 -1.09 14.94 -13.68
CA PHE A 696 -2.42 15.53 -13.74
C PHE A 696 -2.62 16.43 -14.96
N ASP A 697 -3.88 16.60 -15.38
CA ASP A 697 -4.31 17.55 -16.40
C ASP A 697 -4.64 18.93 -15.82
N GLU A 698 -5.06 18.93 -14.56
CA GLU A 698 -5.45 20.12 -13.78
C GLU A 698 -4.96 19.96 -12.34
N TYR A 699 -4.61 21.07 -11.70
CA TYR A 699 -4.24 21.09 -10.29
C TYR A 699 -5.05 22.15 -9.54
N VAL A 700 -5.72 21.73 -8.46
CA VAL A 700 -6.55 22.60 -7.62
C VAL A 700 -5.77 22.93 -6.37
N TRP A 701 -5.58 24.21 -6.12
CA TRP A 701 -4.79 24.72 -5.02
C TRP A 701 -5.63 25.43 -3.96
N PHE A 702 -5.33 25.14 -2.70
CA PHE A 702 -5.78 25.88 -1.51
C PHE A 702 -4.58 26.12 -0.59
N ASP A 703 -4.23 27.38 -0.34
CA ASP A 703 -3.07 27.73 0.49
C ASP A 703 -3.26 27.28 1.94
N GLU A 704 -4.46 27.48 2.50
CA GLU A 704 -4.85 27.05 3.84
C GLU A 704 -6.12 26.21 3.80
N THR A 705 -6.10 25.06 4.51
CA THR A 705 -7.21 24.10 4.53
C THR A 705 -7.66 23.74 5.94
N ARG A 706 -8.84 23.14 6.06
CA ARG A 706 -9.44 22.73 7.33
C ARG A 706 -9.85 21.26 7.29
N ALA A 707 -9.77 20.63 8.45
CA ALA A 707 -10.27 19.27 8.63
C ALA A 707 -11.77 19.17 8.29
N VAL A 708 -12.19 18.03 7.74
CA VAL A 708 -13.61 17.68 7.56
C VAL A 708 -14.36 17.72 8.90
N THR A 709 -15.69 17.83 8.83
CA THR A 709 -16.56 17.76 10.01
C THR A 709 -17.13 16.35 10.16
N PRO A 710 -16.53 15.48 11.01
CA PRO A 710 -16.99 14.10 11.15
C PRO A 710 -18.41 14.03 11.72
N LEU A 711 -19.15 13.01 11.29
CA LEU A 711 -20.44 12.66 11.89
C LEU A 711 -20.23 11.68 13.04
N ALA A 712 -21.13 11.71 14.03
CA ALA A 712 -21.06 10.77 15.16
C ALA A 712 -21.05 9.33 14.66
N THR A 713 -20.14 8.52 15.17
CA THR A 713 -20.04 7.07 14.94
C THR A 713 -20.64 6.31 16.13
N GLN A 714 -21.42 5.24 15.84
CA GLN A 714 -21.70 4.23 16.85
C GLN A 714 -20.53 3.25 16.81
N GLU A 715 -19.96 2.92 17.97
CA GLU A 715 -18.94 1.89 18.05
C GLU A 715 -19.50 0.57 17.51
N VAL A 716 -18.88 0.06 16.45
CA VAL A 716 -19.12 -1.30 15.96
C VAL A 716 -18.09 -2.19 16.65
N SER A 717 -18.56 -3.09 17.52
CA SER A 717 -17.69 -4.06 18.16
C SER A 717 -17.18 -5.08 17.13
N GLY A 718 -15.88 -5.12 16.89
CA GLY A 718 -15.20 -6.07 16.00
C GLY A 718 -13.87 -5.50 15.51
N PHE A 719 -12.92 -6.37 15.16
CA PHE A 719 -11.70 -5.92 14.48
C PHE A 719 -12.06 -5.38 13.10
N PRO A 720 -11.43 -4.27 12.64
CA PRO A 720 -11.63 -3.76 11.29
C PRO A 720 -11.21 -4.79 10.26
N GLU A 721 -12.01 -4.97 9.22
CA GLU A 721 -11.65 -5.80 8.06
C GLU A 721 -10.54 -5.16 7.19
N THR A 722 -10.13 -3.95 7.55
CA THR A 722 -9.14 -3.16 6.80
C THR A 722 -7.79 -3.19 7.51
N TYR A 723 -6.80 -3.74 6.84
CA TYR A 723 -5.41 -3.67 7.27
C TYR A 723 -4.52 -3.48 6.04
N PRO A 724 -4.18 -2.24 5.64
CA PRO A 724 -3.21 -2.04 4.57
C PRO A 724 -1.79 -2.10 5.13
N PHE A 725 -0.94 -2.89 4.49
CA PHE A 725 0.50 -2.74 4.57
C PHE A 725 0.96 -2.02 3.30
N GLY A 726 1.63 -0.91 3.45
CA GLY A 726 2.29 -0.22 2.36
C GLY A 726 1.79 1.21 2.12
N LEU A 727 1.68 2.02 3.17
CA LEU A 727 1.79 3.48 3.08
C LEU A 727 2.98 3.92 3.90
#